data_077319b66fbc38f0704be372135cb607
#
_entry.id   077319b66fbc38f0704be372135cb607
#
_cell.length_a   1.000
_cell.length_b   1.000
_cell.length_c   1.000
_cell.angle_alpha   90.00
_cell.angle_beta   90.00
_cell.angle_gamma   90.00
#
_symmetry.space_group_name_H-M   'P 1'
#
loop_
_entity.id
_entity.type
_entity.pdbx_description
1 polymer ?
#
loop_
_entity_poly.entity_id
_entity_poly.type
_entity_poly.pdbx_seq_one_letter_code
_entity_poly.pdbx_strand_id
1 'polypeptide(L)'
;MKKTLTIWGLLIFFVGLTISSTFAQSIHPKAITKAVHFDKSQPLRDITPIPLGQRERTWKNKVVPNVFDFAKFNRTAAWHDGEDMALQTEQGHPMNTDAVIEVNVGGITNVYGIAPPDTDGDVGPDHYFQMVNNGFAIYNKTGVKVYGPADNITLWNGFPGPWSSTNDGDPVVLYDEYADRWIATQFSLPNYPSGPCYELVAVSETGDPQGAWYRYAFQFDDMPDYPKFGIWPDGYYFTSNQFNNGNWVGGAVSALDRDAMLVGDPDAEMLFFEMGSSNGSILPTDADGAMEPPAGSPCYFVSLSGNSVKLWESNIDWDNTTGSSIDYIGFVAVTPYTDDNISISQPGTSQKLDDLAGRLMYRLQYRNFGDYEVMVTNHTVNAGSGQAGVRWYELRKYDGDWEMYQQGTFAPADGHSRWMASVAMNDYGDIAVGYSISSSSKYPSIYIAGQSAGAPMGLGVLDIEEIPIKEGNKSQAGLDRWGDYSAMSVDPTDGITFWYTTQYTNSGWSWRTQIAAVNFAQAPAPNFSANNVIIPVGETVDFFDESLNLPTEWEWSFEGAEPATSSDRNPTGILYNTEGSFTVELTAGNYIGSNTITKEAYITTSTTILPDVGFQISAIEGCTSDTIYFTDLTDNLPRQWNWSFEPNTVSFIGNTDATSQNPVVVFDAPGLYSVTLTATNLNGASSLEKVDLFEAGGLVPYFIETFEAGLFQYDWVIEKAASGMSWQVYEIGGTTPGDQAIGIELRDKPAGERDRLISPAFNLSGLSSASLEFQYAYAQRNDRLHDSLLVYISSDCGNTWTRLFSGGEDGSGNFATHELASSFWPEVASDWCMEGWGAHCVTLDLTAWTGHSDVKIAFETYGDLGNPLFIDNIAISQFLDVKPITENTLKVYPNPTGGTLNVVLDGDADYTEVQVLNQFGQVIYQTNVNDKSNAVIIPDLGLSSGMFFVVARSASEIRTVKVLSY
;
A
#
# COMPACT_ATOMS: atom_id res chain seq x y z
N MET A 1 48.08 -13.93 4.15
CA MET A 1 47.20 -14.23 3.01
C MET A 1 45.98 -13.31 3.11
N LYS A 2 45.92 -12.30 2.27
CA LYS A 2 44.83 -11.32 2.25
C LYS A 2 43.63 -11.92 1.52
N LYS A 3 42.44 -11.92 2.13
CA LYS A 3 41.19 -12.20 1.43
C LYS A 3 40.51 -10.85 1.14
N THR A 4 40.37 -10.57 -0.11
CA THR A 4 39.66 -9.39 -0.68
C THR A 4 38.16 -9.69 -0.61
N LEU A 5 37.39 -8.82 0.09
CA LEU A 5 35.92 -8.81 0.00
C LEU A 5 35.55 -7.96 -1.22
N THR A 6 34.86 -8.58 -2.14
CA THR A 6 34.26 -7.90 -3.30
C THR A 6 32.82 -7.56 -2.90
N ILE A 7 32.53 -6.27 -2.76
CA ILE A 7 31.16 -5.74 -2.57
C ILE A 7 30.53 -5.66 -3.97
N TRP A 8 29.46 -6.41 -4.20
CA TRP A 8 28.59 -6.25 -5.36
C TRP A 8 27.55 -5.18 -5.04
N GLY A 9 27.66 -4.06 -5.71
CA GLY A 9 26.60 -3.03 -5.70
C GLY A 9 25.42 -3.51 -6.56
N LEU A 10 24.24 -3.59 -5.98
CA LEU A 10 22.98 -3.72 -6.70
C LEU A 10 22.70 -2.39 -7.40
N LEU A 11 22.75 -2.38 -8.73
CA LEU A 11 22.11 -1.35 -9.55
C LEU A 11 20.60 -1.68 -9.61
N ILE A 12 19.80 -0.90 -8.95
CA ILE A 12 18.34 -0.91 -9.13
C ILE A 12 18.06 -0.08 -10.39
N PHE A 13 17.63 -0.74 -11.45
CA PHE A 13 17.07 -0.08 -12.63
C PHE A 13 15.64 0.36 -12.29
N PHE A 14 15.43 1.63 -12.04
CA PHE A 14 14.10 2.22 -12.11
C PHE A 14 13.71 2.34 -13.59
N VAL A 15 12.81 1.50 -14.04
CA VAL A 15 12.09 1.71 -15.29
C VAL A 15 10.98 2.71 -14.98
N GLY A 16 11.12 3.91 -15.49
CA GLY A 16 10.06 4.92 -15.42
C GLY A 16 8.80 4.42 -16.13
N LEU A 17 7.78 4.04 -15.37
CA LEU A 17 6.43 3.90 -15.90
C LEU A 17 5.82 5.30 -15.96
N THR A 18 5.54 5.74 -17.17
CA THR A 18 4.59 6.84 -17.41
C THR A 18 3.24 6.44 -16.83
N ILE A 19 2.90 6.97 -15.66
CA ILE A 19 1.56 6.83 -15.08
C ILE A 19 0.65 7.75 -15.91
N SER A 20 -0.05 7.16 -16.87
CA SER A 20 -1.23 7.80 -17.43
C SER A 20 -2.23 7.90 -16.29
N SER A 21 -2.53 9.08 -15.80
CA SER A 21 -3.63 9.34 -14.90
C SER A 21 -4.93 8.92 -15.59
N THR A 22 -5.35 7.68 -15.40
CA THR A 22 -6.73 7.30 -15.66
C THR A 22 -7.55 7.94 -14.57
N PHE A 23 -8.36 8.93 -14.93
CA PHE A 23 -9.43 9.43 -14.08
C PHE A 23 -10.15 8.23 -13.45
N ALA A 24 -10.44 8.30 -12.17
CA ALA A 24 -11.29 7.34 -11.49
C ALA A 24 -12.59 7.24 -12.28
N GLN A 25 -12.83 6.11 -12.93
CA GLN A 25 -14.04 5.92 -13.72
C GLN A 25 -15.13 5.48 -12.76
N SER A 26 -15.97 6.41 -12.33
CA SER A 26 -17.15 6.11 -11.55
C SER A 26 -18.21 5.47 -12.45
N ILE A 27 -18.67 4.29 -12.09
CA ILE A 27 -19.73 3.57 -12.77
C ILE A 27 -20.99 3.69 -11.93
N HIS A 28 -21.99 4.38 -12.46
CA HIS A 28 -23.28 4.55 -11.80
C HIS A 28 -24.25 3.42 -12.10
N PRO A 29 -25.31 3.21 -11.27
CA PRO A 29 -26.28 2.14 -11.50
C PRO A 29 -26.93 2.26 -12.87
N LYS A 30 -26.83 1.21 -13.69
CA LYS A 30 -27.59 1.08 -14.92
C LYS A 30 -29.08 0.83 -14.63
N ALA A 31 -29.36 0.09 -13.57
CA ALA A 31 -30.72 -0.19 -13.12
C ALA A 31 -30.78 -0.20 -11.60
N ILE A 32 -31.88 0.27 -11.06
CA ILE A 32 -32.28 0.16 -9.67
C ILE A 32 -33.62 -0.57 -9.68
N THR A 33 -33.68 -1.75 -9.10
CA THR A 33 -34.85 -2.63 -9.20
C THR A 33 -35.16 -3.25 -7.87
N LYS A 34 -36.41 -3.64 -7.69
CA LYS A 34 -36.86 -4.49 -6.59
C LYS A 34 -37.04 -5.91 -7.06
N ALA A 35 -37.09 -6.86 -6.12
CA ALA A 35 -37.41 -8.24 -6.45
C ALA A 35 -38.75 -8.30 -7.19
N VAL A 36 -38.79 -9.06 -8.28
CA VAL A 36 -40.03 -9.28 -9.04
C VAL A 36 -41.01 -10.21 -8.28
N HIS A 37 -40.50 -10.91 -7.28
CA HIS A 37 -41.27 -11.69 -6.33
C HIS A 37 -40.54 -11.77 -4.99
N PHE A 38 -41.31 -11.72 -3.91
CA PHE A 38 -40.85 -11.84 -2.54
C PHE A 38 -41.88 -12.68 -1.73
N ASP A 39 -41.39 -13.53 -0.83
CA ASP A 39 -42.16 -14.10 0.25
C ASP A 39 -41.30 -14.51 1.45
N LYS A 40 -41.94 -14.95 2.52
CA LYS A 40 -41.29 -15.63 3.63
C LYS A 40 -41.66 -17.10 3.57
N SER A 41 -40.70 -18.02 3.56
CA SER A 41 -40.94 -19.46 3.53
C SER A 41 -41.49 -20.00 4.86
N GLN A 42 -42.02 -21.21 4.85
CA GLN A 42 -42.08 -22.01 6.04
C GLN A 42 -40.67 -22.41 6.49
N PRO A 43 -40.44 -22.80 7.76
CA PRO A 43 -39.17 -23.37 8.16
C PRO A 43 -38.73 -24.49 7.24
N LEU A 44 -37.46 -24.47 6.79
CA LEU A 44 -36.94 -25.45 5.84
C LEU A 44 -37.13 -26.90 6.36
N ARG A 45 -37.02 -27.11 7.67
CA ARG A 45 -37.29 -28.44 8.30
C ARG A 45 -38.70 -28.98 8.06
N ASP A 46 -39.67 -28.11 7.79
CA ASP A 46 -41.07 -28.46 7.52
C ASP A 46 -41.36 -28.57 6.01
N ILE A 47 -40.39 -28.14 5.16
CA ILE A 47 -40.48 -28.31 3.71
C ILE A 47 -40.04 -29.72 3.34
N THR A 48 -40.92 -30.45 2.63
CA THR A 48 -40.56 -31.80 2.12
C THR A 48 -39.42 -31.65 1.10
N PRO A 49 -38.24 -32.25 1.36
CA PRO A 49 -37.12 -32.18 0.44
C PRO A 49 -37.51 -32.73 -0.94
N ILE A 50 -37.20 -31.96 -2.00
CA ILE A 50 -37.25 -32.48 -3.36
C ILE A 50 -36.00 -33.35 -3.53
N PRO A 51 -36.16 -34.69 -3.73
CA PRO A 51 -35.00 -35.58 -3.84
C PRO A 51 -34.07 -35.14 -4.95
N LEU A 52 -32.76 -35.28 -4.72
CA LEU A 52 -31.75 -34.99 -5.72
C LEU A 52 -32.10 -35.65 -7.07
N GLY A 53 -32.17 -34.85 -8.14
CA GLY A 53 -32.42 -35.31 -9.46
C GLY A 53 -33.87 -35.32 -9.89
N GLN A 54 -34.74 -34.84 -9.07
CA GLN A 54 -36.16 -34.80 -9.42
C GLN A 54 -36.51 -33.61 -10.31
N ARG A 55 -35.79 -32.49 -10.21
CA ARG A 55 -35.95 -31.33 -11.08
C ARG A 55 -34.83 -31.27 -12.10
N GLU A 56 -35.18 -31.06 -13.36
CA GLU A 56 -34.21 -30.91 -14.44
C GLU A 56 -33.83 -29.43 -14.60
N ARG A 57 -32.65 -29.20 -15.19
CA ARG A 57 -32.25 -27.89 -15.68
C ARG A 57 -33.06 -27.50 -16.93
N THR A 58 -33.18 -26.20 -17.14
CA THR A 58 -33.73 -25.66 -18.41
C THR A 58 -32.82 -26.00 -19.59
N TRP A 59 -31.52 -25.87 -19.43
CA TRP A 59 -30.53 -26.31 -20.41
C TRP A 59 -30.21 -27.79 -20.27
N LYS A 60 -30.28 -28.48 -21.38
CA LYS A 60 -30.23 -29.96 -21.35
C LYS A 60 -28.84 -30.58 -21.41
N ASN A 61 -27.80 -29.76 -21.56
CA ASN A 61 -26.43 -30.29 -21.59
C ASN A 61 -25.99 -30.68 -20.16
N LYS A 62 -25.64 -31.93 -19.99
CA LYS A 62 -25.14 -32.43 -18.71
C LYS A 62 -23.75 -31.92 -18.37
N VAL A 63 -22.99 -31.52 -19.39
CA VAL A 63 -21.69 -30.90 -19.27
C VAL A 63 -21.84 -29.44 -19.66
N VAL A 64 -21.51 -28.53 -18.75
CA VAL A 64 -21.49 -27.08 -18.99
C VAL A 64 -20.21 -26.74 -19.76
N PRO A 65 -20.28 -26.19 -20.98
CA PRO A 65 -19.09 -25.85 -21.73
C PRO A 65 -18.45 -24.58 -21.15
N ASN A 66 -17.10 -24.54 -21.12
CA ASN A 66 -16.38 -23.29 -20.89
C ASN A 66 -16.35 -22.51 -22.23
N VAL A 67 -17.22 -21.51 -22.38
CA VAL A 67 -17.43 -20.80 -23.65
C VAL A 67 -16.59 -19.55 -23.82
N PHE A 68 -15.90 -19.11 -22.76
CA PHE A 68 -15.10 -17.89 -22.79
C PHE A 68 -13.72 -18.13 -22.19
N ASP A 69 -12.68 -17.79 -22.97
CA ASP A 69 -11.28 -17.98 -22.57
C ASP A 69 -10.78 -16.73 -21.81
N PHE A 70 -10.97 -16.76 -20.49
CA PHE A 70 -10.53 -15.69 -19.59
C PHE A 70 -9.00 -15.53 -19.53
N ALA A 71 -8.25 -16.62 -19.68
CA ALA A 71 -6.80 -16.54 -19.76
C ALA A 71 -6.34 -15.68 -20.94
N LYS A 72 -6.96 -15.88 -22.10
CA LYS A 72 -6.71 -15.06 -23.29
C LYS A 72 -7.27 -13.65 -23.16
N PHE A 73 -8.42 -13.48 -22.54
CA PHE A 73 -9.07 -12.18 -22.32
C PHE A 73 -8.24 -11.27 -21.40
N ASN A 74 -7.73 -11.80 -20.29
CA ASN A 74 -6.95 -11.05 -19.32
C ASN A 74 -5.48 -10.83 -19.74
N ARG A 75 -5.04 -11.49 -20.80
CA ARG A 75 -3.68 -11.40 -21.30
C ARG A 75 -3.41 -10.05 -21.96
N THR A 76 -2.44 -9.29 -21.45
CA THR A 76 -2.00 -8.03 -22.05
C THR A 76 -0.79 -8.25 -22.96
N ALA A 77 -0.50 -7.27 -23.85
CA ALA A 77 0.66 -7.32 -24.77
C ALA A 77 2.03 -7.32 -24.05
N ALA A 78 2.06 -7.06 -22.74
CA ALA A 78 3.26 -7.03 -21.91
C ALA A 78 3.52 -8.37 -21.18
N TRP A 79 2.92 -9.46 -21.63
CA TRP A 79 3.08 -10.79 -21.06
C TRP A 79 4.54 -11.26 -21.10
N HIS A 80 5.04 -11.84 -20.01
CA HIS A 80 6.43 -12.26 -19.89
C HIS A 80 6.54 -13.79 -20.02
N ASP A 81 7.39 -14.26 -20.95
CA ASP A 81 7.86 -15.66 -21.06
C ASP A 81 9.01 -15.94 -20.03
N GLY A 82 8.93 -15.38 -18.83
CA GLY A 82 9.95 -15.49 -17.79
C GLY A 82 9.64 -16.59 -16.75
N GLU A 83 10.65 -16.95 -15.97
CA GLU A 83 10.47 -17.81 -14.79
C GLU A 83 9.58 -17.08 -13.77
N ASP A 84 8.65 -17.79 -13.13
CA ASP A 84 7.85 -17.27 -12.01
C ASP A 84 8.74 -17.10 -10.78
N MET A 85 9.07 -15.86 -10.45
CA MET A 85 9.94 -15.53 -9.32
C MET A 85 9.31 -15.77 -7.95
N ALA A 86 8.00 -16.03 -7.89
CA ALA A 86 7.28 -16.39 -6.68
C ALA A 86 7.05 -17.90 -6.56
N LEU A 87 7.69 -18.71 -7.40
CA LEU A 87 7.51 -20.16 -7.44
C LEU A 87 8.15 -20.85 -6.23
N GLN A 88 7.33 -21.52 -5.44
CA GLN A 88 7.75 -22.43 -4.39
C GLN A 88 7.75 -23.87 -4.93
N THR A 89 8.94 -24.47 -5.02
CA THR A 89 9.15 -25.84 -5.52
C THR A 89 9.36 -26.88 -4.41
N GLU A 90 9.55 -26.42 -3.20
CA GLU A 90 9.72 -27.26 -2.02
C GLU A 90 8.40 -27.37 -1.25
N GLN A 91 8.20 -28.51 -0.62
CA GLN A 91 7.13 -28.65 0.36
C GLN A 91 7.39 -27.77 1.59
N GLY A 92 6.34 -27.41 2.29
CA GLY A 92 6.42 -26.85 3.62
C GLY A 92 7.20 -27.79 4.54
N HIS A 93 7.82 -27.26 5.57
CA HIS A 93 8.46 -28.10 6.57
C HIS A 93 7.39 -28.84 7.38
N PRO A 94 7.62 -30.13 7.71
CA PRO A 94 6.78 -30.79 8.68
C PRO A 94 6.88 -29.98 9.98
N MET A 95 5.82 -29.32 10.34
CA MET A 95 5.77 -28.66 11.63
C MET A 95 5.83 -29.71 12.73
N ASN A 96 6.46 -29.40 13.85
CA ASN A 96 6.47 -30.26 15.04
C ASN A 96 5.05 -30.45 15.65
N THR A 97 4.02 -30.02 14.93
CA THR A 97 2.62 -30.06 15.33
C THR A 97 1.79 -30.65 14.19
N ASP A 98 1.08 -31.71 14.49
CA ASP A 98 0.16 -32.33 13.57
C ASP A 98 -1.00 -31.36 13.30
N ALA A 99 -1.17 -30.90 12.07
CA ALA A 99 -2.42 -30.26 11.68
C ALA A 99 -3.58 -31.20 12.00
N VAL A 100 -4.55 -30.71 12.74
CA VAL A 100 -5.65 -31.56 13.24
C VAL A 100 -6.77 -31.55 12.21
N ILE A 101 -7.11 -32.70 11.68
CA ILE A 101 -8.34 -32.87 10.89
C ILE A 101 -9.46 -33.19 11.88
N GLU A 102 -10.29 -32.19 12.18
CA GLU A 102 -11.40 -32.33 13.13
C GLU A 102 -12.61 -33.02 12.51
N VAL A 103 -12.89 -32.66 11.26
CA VAL A 103 -13.99 -33.27 10.48
C VAL A 103 -13.45 -33.67 9.10
N ASN A 104 -13.86 -34.85 8.63
CA ASN A 104 -13.57 -35.32 7.28
C ASN A 104 -14.66 -36.28 6.80
N VAL A 105 -15.69 -35.73 6.20
CA VAL A 105 -16.88 -36.46 5.83
C VAL A 105 -17.23 -36.31 4.35
N GLY A 106 -17.88 -37.33 3.78
CA GLY A 106 -18.40 -37.27 2.42
C GLY A 106 -19.56 -36.28 2.31
N GLY A 107 -19.42 -35.31 1.40
CA GLY A 107 -20.48 -34.37 1.04
C GLY A 107 -21.46 -34.96 0.00
N ILE A 108 -22.04 -34.08 -0.81
CA ILE A 108 -23.00 -34.44 -1.86
C ILE A 108 -22.30 -35.21 -2.98
N THR A 109 -23.04 -36.15 -3.58
CA THR A 109 -22.53 -36.97 -4.68
C THR A 109 -23.34 -36.74 -5.94
N ASN A 110 -22.70 -36.89 -7.10
CA ASN A 110 -23.35 -36.74 -8.39
C ASN A 110 -24.42 -37.87 -8.60
N VAL A 111 -25.66 -37.51 -8.68
CA VAL A 111 -26.78 -38.42 -8.98
C VAL A 111 -27.40 -38.19 -10.36
N TYR A 112 -27.07 -37.03 -10.98
CA TYR A 112 -27.68 -36.66 -12.28
C TYR A 112 -26.77 -36.92 -13.48
N GLY A 113 -25.51 -37.19 -13.23
CA GLY A 113 -24.50 -37.16 -14.29
C GLY A 113 -24.25 -35.75 -14.82
N ILE A 114 -24.42 -34.72 -14.00
CA ILE A 114 -24.10 -33.32 -14.32
C ILE A 114 -22.66 -33.05 -13.89
N ALA A 115 -21.94 -32.29 -14.72
CA ALA A 115 -20.60 -31.81 -14.45
C ALA A 115 -20.42 -30.40 -15.04
N PRO A 116 -19.71 -29.55 -14.34
CA PRO A 116 -19.03 -29.75 -13.04
C PRO A 116 -19.97 -29.63 -11.83
N PRO A 117 -19.52 -29.88 -10.59
CA PRO A 117 -20.33 -29.71 -9.38
C PRO A 117 -20.41 -28.28 -8.89
N ASP A 118 -19.41 -27.47 -9.15
CA ASP A 118 -19.26 -26.09 -8.67
C ASP A 118 -19.60 -26.01 -7.18
N THR A 119 -18.66 -26.55 -6.40
CA THR A 119 -18.88 -26.86 -5.00
C THR A 119 -18.70 -25.63 -4.16
N ASP A 120 -19.74 -25.26 -3.42
CA ASP A 120 -19.71 -24.16 -2.46
C ASP A 120 -20.14 -24.63 -1.07
N GLY A 121 -19.79 -23.86 -0.05
CA GLY A 121 -20.18 -24.16 1.31
C GLY A 121 -19.56 -23.24 2.32
N ASP A 122 -20.32 -22.99 3.37
CA ASP A 122 -19.88 -22.14 4.45
C ASP A 122 -20.23 -22.72 5.82
N VAL A 123 -19.60 -22.17 6.87
CA VAL A 123 -19.74 -22.61 8.25
C VAL A 123 -20.34 -21.49 9.11
N GLY A 124 -21.35 -21.79 9.85
CA GLY A 124 -21.92 -20.94 10.90
C GLY A 124 -21.66 -21.52 12.29
N PRO A 125 -22.21 -20.96 13.36
CA PRO A 125 -21.96 -21.41 14.73
C PRO A 125 -22.28 -22.87 15.00
N ASP A 126 -23.36 -23.40 14.40
CA ASP A 126 -23.86 -24.76 14.68
C ASP A 126 -23.87 -25.68 13.46
N HIS A 127 -23.74 -25.12 12.26
CA HIS A 127 -23.98 -25.85 11.02
C HIS A 127 -22.91 -25.58 9.97
N TYR A 128 -22.67 -26.55 9.09
CA TYR A 128 -22.01 -26.40 7.81
C TYR A 128 -23.03 -26.58 6.69
N PHE A 129 -23.14 -25.61 5.79
CA PHE A 129 -24.09 -25.66 4.68
C PHE A 129 -23.34 -25.86 3.36
N GLN A 130 -23.49 -27.03 2.72
CA GLN A 130 -22.89 -27.32 1.41
C GLN A 130 -23.91 -27.18 0.31
N MET A 131 -23.55 -26.47 -0.76
CA MET A 131 -24.27 -26.43 -2.03
C MET A 131 -23.40 -26.94 -3.18
N VAL A 132 -24.05 -27.57 -4.14
CA VAL A 132 -23.45 -27.94 -5.43
C VAL A 132 -24.42 -27.56 -6.54
N ASN A 133 -23.99 -27.62 -7.78
CA ASN A 133 -24.73 -27.14 -8.95
C ASN A 133 -26.22 -27.47 -8.97
N ASN A 134 -26.64 -28.55 -8.36
CA ASN A 134 -28.05 -28.94 -8.37
C ASN A 134 -28.60 -29.40 -7.02
N GLY A 135 -27.82 -29.33 -5.96
CA GLY A 135 -28.29 -29.82 -4.69
C GLY A 135 -27.57 -29.24 -3.49
N PHE A 136 -28.22 -29.33 -2.35
CA PHE A 136 -27.66 -28.89 -1.10
C PHE A 136 -27.85 -29.89 0.03
N ALA A 137 -27.03 -29.76 1.06
CA ALA A 137 -27.18 -30.49 2.32
C ALA A 137 -26.63 -29.67 3.48
N ILE A 138 -27.23 -29.82 4.65
CA ILE A 138 -26.82 -29.17 5.88
C ILE A 138 -26.26 -30.20 6.84
N TYR A 139 -25.15 -29.91 7.46
CA TYR A 139 -24.44 -30.74 8.42
C TYR A 139 -24.29 -29.99 9.74
N ASN A 140 -24.22 -30.71 10.86
CA ASN A 140 -23.76 -30.10 12.10
C ASN A 140 -22.22 -30.07 12.13
N LYS A 141 -21.64 -29.38 13.11
CA LYS A 141 -20.19 -29.20 13.26
C LYS A 141 -19.39 -30.50 13.47
N THR A 142 -20.09 -31.63 13.77
CA THR A 142 -19.45 -32.96 13.85
C THR A 142 -19.51 -33.71 12.52
N GLY A 143 -19.96 -33.07 11.44
CA GLY A 143 -20.09 -33.68 10.12
C GLY A 143 -21.31 -34.58 9.94
N VAL A 144 -22.26 -34.61 10.88
CA VAL A 144 -23.49 -35.36 10.74
C VAL A 144 -24.49 -34.56 9.92
N LYS A 145 -24.99 -35.17 8.82
CA LYS A 145 -25.96 -34.51 7.97
C LYS A 145 -27.33 -34.43 8.68
N VAL A 146 -27.84 -33.20 8.82
CA VAL A 146 -29.09 -32.88 9.53
C VAL A 146 -30.23 -32.55 8.56
N TYR A 147 -29.94 -32.16 7.30
CA TYR A 147 -30.93 -31.95 6.26
C TYR A 147 -30.40 -32.35 4.87
N GLY A 148 -31.28 -32.78 3.98
CA GLY A 148 -30.93 -33.14 2.61
C GLY A 148 -30.24 -34.50 2.48
N PRO A 149 -29.54 -34.82 1.37
CA PRO A 149 -29.40 -33.92 0.23
C PRO A 149 -30.71 -33.74 -0.55
N ALA A 150 -30.92 -32.52 -1.01
CA ALA A 150 -32.12 -32.11 -1.73
C ALA A 150 -31.72 -31.27 -2.98
N ASP A 151 -32.62 -31.23 -3.98
CA ASP A 151 -32.47 -30.26 -5.08
C ASP A 151 -32.44 -28.82 -4.53
N ASN A 152 -31.58 -27.95 -5.06
CA ASN A 152 -31.48 -26.56 -4.61
C ASN A 152 -32.82 -25.84 -4.60
N ILE A 153 -33.66 -26.10 -5.61
CA ILE A 153 -35.01 -25.52 -5.70
C ILE A 153 -35.94 -25.92 -4.53
N THR A 154 -35.56 -26.85 -3.65
CA THR A 154 -36.29 -27.15 -2.40
C THR A 154 -36.38 -25.88 -1.51
N LEU A 155 -35.33 -25.04 -1.47
CA LEU A 155 -35.34 -23.82 -0.71
C LEU A 155 -36.40 -22.81 -1.21
N TRP A 156 -36.72 -22.88 -2.52
CA TRP A 156 -37.76 -22.07 -3.16
C TRP A 156 -39.08 -22.86 -3.42
N ASN A 157 -39.27 -24.01 -2.79
CA ASN A 157 -40.51 -24.76 -2.93
C ASN A 157 -41.70 -23.94 -2.42
N GLY A 158 -42.75 -23.76 -3.24
CA GLY A 158 -43.89 -22.92 -2.95
C GLY A 158 -43.69 -21.42 -3.25
N PHE A 159 -42.52 -21.01 -3.72
CA PHE A 159 -42.21 -19.66 -4.21
C PHE A 159 -42.57 -19.55 -5.70
N PRO A 160 -43.72 -18.96 -6.04
CA PRO A 160 -44.23 -19.03 -7.41
C PRO A 160 -43.49 -18.13 -8.38
N GLY A 161 -43.16 -18.68 -9.55
CA GLY A 161 -42.47 -17.94 -10.61
C GLY A 161 -41.97 -18.83 -11.75
N PRO A 162 -41.33 -18.27 -12.77
CA PRO A 162 -40.77 -19.04 -13.89
C PRO A 162 -39.78 -20.12 -13.44
N TRP A 163 -39.15 -19.95 -12.29
CA TRP A 163 -38.19 -20.87 -11.66
C TRP A 163 -38.79 -22.08 -11.01
N SER A 164 -40.10 -22.13 -10.77
CA SER A 164 -40.75 -23.16 -9.95
C SER A 164 -40.61 -24.59 -10.48
N SER A 165 -40.30 -24.76 -11.77
CA SER A 165 -40.20 -26.05 -12.46
C SER A 165 -38.79 -26.52 -12.75
N THR A 166 -37.80 -25.71 -12.53
CA THR A 166 -36.39 -25.96 -12.92
C THR A 166 -35.46 -25.93 -11.71
N ASN A 167 -34.22 -26.36 -11.90
CA ASN A 167 -33.14 -26.35 -10.91
C ASN A 167 -31.83 -26.09 -11.66
N ASP A 168 -31.54 -24.79 -11.96
CA ASP A 168 -30.60 -24.44 -13.00
C ASP A 168 -29.12 -24.40 -12.56
N GLY A 169 -28.79 -23.98 -11.34
CA GLY A 169 -27.43 -24.17 -10.81
C GLY A 169 -26.72 -22.88 -10.38
N ASP A 170 -25.40 -22.95 -10.37
CA ASP A 170 -24.43 -21.96 -9.88
C ASP A 170 -24.80 -21.35 -8.51
N PRO A 171 -24.96 -22.20 -7.48
CA PRO A 171 -25.34 -21.72 -6.17
C PRO A 171 -24.17 -21.13 -5.43
N VAL A 172 -24.47 -20.16 -4.56
CA VAL A 172 -23.57 -19.66 -3.53
C VAL A 172 -24.27 -19.73 -2.18
N VAL A 173 -23.54 -20.11 -1.14
CA VAL A 173 -24.01 -20.06 0.24
C VAL A 173 -22.95 -19.42 1.13
N LEU A 174 -23.37 -18.43 1.91
CA LEU A 174 -22.52 -17.72 2.86
C LEU A 174 -23.21 -17.59 4.22
N TYR A 175 -22.43 -17.47 5.26
CA TYR A 175 -22.89 -17.15 6.60
C TYR A 175 -22.47 -15.70 6.96
N ASP A 176 -23.45 -14.86 7.17
CA ASP A 176 -23.26 -13.48 7.63
C ASP A 176 -23.01 -13.50 9.13
N GLU A 177 -21.74 -13.45 9.53
CA GLU A 177 -21.31 -13.51 10.93
C GLU A 177 -21.84 -12.33 11.75
N TYR A 178 -21.96 -11.14 11.14
CA TYR A 178 -22.37 -9.91 11.81
C TYR A 178 -23.88 -9.84 12.07
N ALA A 179 -24.65 -10.54 11.27
CA ALA A 179 -26.10 -10.59 11.43
C ALA A 179 -26.62 -11.90 12.02
N ASP A 180 -25.79 -12.93 12.15
CA ASP A 180 -26.19 -14.32 12.45
C ASP A 180 -27.26 -14.81 11.46
N ARG A 181 -26.93 -14.78 10.17
CA ARG A 181 -27.82 -15.16 9.07
C ARG A 181 -27.10 -15.95 7.98
N TRP A 182 -27.86 -16.80 7.33
CA TRP A 182 -27.43 -17.47 6.11
C TRP A 182 -27.98 -16.75 4.88
N ILE A 183 -27.17 -16.64 3.84
CA ILE A 183 -27.59 -16.27 2.50
C ILE A 183 -27.35 -17.48 1.59
N ALA A 184 -28.34 -17.85 0.78
CA ALA A 184 -28.25 -18.95 -0.19
C ALA A 184 -28.84 -18.49 -1.52
N THR A 185 -28.14 -18.77 -2.61
CA THR A 185 -28.53 -18.28 -3.93
C THR A 185 -28.49 -19.35 -5.00
N GLN A 186 -29.18 -19.13 -6.09
CA GLN A 186 -28.98 -19.81 -7.36
C GLN A 186 -29.61 -19.02 -8.51
N PHE A 187 -29.06 -19.10 -9.69
CA PHE A 187 -29.72 -18.49 -10.83
C PHE A 187 -30.90 -19.37 -11.33
N SER A 188 -31.82 -18.76 -12.07
CA SER A 188 -32.84 -19.42 -12.86
C SER A 188 -32.90 -18.89 -14.27
N LEU A 189 -32.88 -19.82 -15.23
CA LEU A 189 -32.70 -19.51 -16.66
C LEU A 189 -33.87 -20.09 -17.50
N PRO A 190 -35.14 -19.72 -17.22
CA PRO A 190 -36.33 -20.38 -17.81
C PRO A 190 -36.39 -20.28 -19.33
N ASN A 191 -35.72 -19.33 -19.92
CA ASN A 191 -35.71 -19.03 -21.37
C ASN A 191 -34.34 -19.19 -22.03
N TYR A 192 -33.40 -19.88 -21.35
CA TYR A 192 -32.01 -20.01 -21.87
C TYR A 192 -31.98 -20.39 -23.35
N PRO A 193 -31.09 -19.78 -24.20
CA PRO A 193 -30.06 -18.82 -23.87
C PRO A 193 -30.53 -17.34 -23.83
N SER A 194 -31.82 -17.06 -23.93
CA SER A 194 -32.39 -15.72 -23.89
C SER A 194 -32.90 -15.37 -22.49
N GLY A 195 -33.04 -14.08 -22.21
CA GLY A 195 -33.67 -13.59 -21.01
C GLY A 195 -35.21 -13.61 -21.06
N PRO A 196 -35.91 -13.21 -19.99
CA PRO A 196 -35.32 -12.79 -18.72
C PRO A 196 -34.69 -13.98 -17.96
N CYS A 197 -33.60 -13.72 -17.27
CA CYS A 197 -32.95 -14.58 -16.31
C CYS A 197 -33.23 -14.05 -14.89
N TYR A 198 -32.99 -14.88 -13.89
CA TYR A 198 -33.25 -14.48 -12.51
C TYR A 198 -32.10 -14.96 -11.61
N GLU A 199 -31.79 -14.13 -10.59
CA GLU A 199 -31.02 -14.55 -9.43
C GLU A 199 -32.02 -14.73 -8.27
N LEU A 200 -32.06 -15.93 -7.70
CA LEU A 200 -32.88 -16.25 -6.55
C LEU A 200 -32.02 -16.12 -5.30
N VAL A 201 -32.37 -15.21 -4.41
CA VAL A 201 -31.63 -14.94 -3.18
C VAL A 201 -32.54 -15.24 -2.00
N ALA A 202 -32.04 -16.02 -1.05
CA ALA A 202 -32.73 -16.31 0.19
C ALA A 202 -31.86 -15.94 1.38
N VAL A 203 -32.42 -15.19 2.34
CA VAL A 203 -31.78 -14.81 3.61
C VAL A 203 -32.53 -15.48 4.74
N SER A 204 -31.84 -16.21 5.63
CA SER A 204 -32.47 -16.91 6.75
C SER A 204 -33.02 -15.91 7.77
N GLU A 205 -34.13 -16.26 8.43
CA GLU A 205 -34.71 -15.42 9.49
C GLU A 205 -33.83 -15.38 10.75
N THR A 206 -33.07 -16.43 10.98
CA THR A 206 -32.19 -16.61 12.15
C THR A 206 -30.91 -17.33 11.72
N GLY A 207 -29.95 -17.53 12.61
CA GLY A 207 -28.75 -18.34 12.39
C GLY A 207 -29.01 -19.83 12.14
N ASP A 208 -30.22 -20.30 12.33
CA ASP A 208 -30.61 -21.68 12.03
C ASP A 208 -30.98 -21.84 10.56
N PRO A 209 -30.14 -22.47 9.70
CA PRO A 209 -30.44 -22.65 8.27
C PRO A 209 -31.64 -23.54 7.98
N GLN A 210 -32.15 -24.31 8.96
CA GLN A 210 -33.36 -25.10 8.86
C GLN A 210 -34.63 -24.34 9.26
N GLY A 211 -34.47 -23.03 9.62
CA GLY A 211 -35.55 -22.07 9.90
C GLY A 211 -36.30 -21.61 8.66
N ALA A 212 -37.05 -20.52 8.81
CA ALA A 212 -37.70 -19.84 7.71
C ALA A 212 -36.69 -18.91 6.98
N TRP A 213 -37.02 -18.60 5.74
CA TRP A 213 -36.18 -17.77 4.86
C TRP A 213 -37.01 -16.64 4.22
N TYR A 214 -36.45 -15.44 4.11
CA TYR A 214 -36.90 -14.37 3.25
C TYR A 214 -36.38 -14.64 1.85
N ARG A 215 -37.27 -14.74 0.85
CA ARG A 215 -36.90 -15.16 -0.50
C ARG A 215 -37.22 -14.09 -1.51
N TYR A 216 -36.25 -13.79 -2.34
CA TYR A 216 -36.27 -12.73 -3.35
C TYR A 216 -35.95 -13.33 -4.72
N ALA A 217 -36.59 -12.81 -5.77
CA ALA A 217 -36.22 -13.11 -7.16
C ALA A 217 -35.90 -11.79 -7.86
N PHE A 218 -34.66 -11.59 -8.23
CA PHE A 218 -34.21 -10.42 -9.00
C PHE A 218 -34.10 -10.79 -10.47
N GLN A 219 -34.59 -9.92 -11.36
CA GLN A 219 -34.62 -10.17 -12.80
C GLN A 219 -33.45 -9.51 -13.51
N PHE A 220 -32.87 -10.21 -14.48
CA PHE A 220 -31.81 -9.76 -15.36
C PHE A 220 -32.21 -9.93 -16.82
N ASP A 221 -31.79 -8.99 -17.67
CA ASP A 221 -32.01 -9.06 -19.13
C ASP A 221 -31.04 -10.08 -19.76
N ASP A 222 -29.78 -10.09 -19.27
CA ASP A 222 -28.71 -11.00 -19.71
C ASP A 222 -28.48 -12.11 -18.69
N MET A 223 -27.88 -13.23 -19.10
CA MET A 223 -27.57 -14.34 -18.21
C MET A 223 -26.46 -13.94 -17.23
N PRO A 224 -26.70 -13.93 -15.90
CA PRO A 224 -25.69 -13.63 -14.88
C PRO A 224 -24.90 -14.90 -14.53
N ASP A 225 -23.99 -15.32 -15.41
CA ASP A 225 -23.16 -16.51 -15.26
C ASP A 225 -22.06 -16.30 -14.22
N TYR A 226 -21.63 -17.38 -13.57
CA TYR A 226 -20.55 -17.38 -12.60
C TYR A 226 -20.77 -16.38 -11.46
N PRO A 227 -21.93 -16.39 -10.77
CA PRO A 227 -22.21 -15.47 -9.67
C PRO A 227 -21.22 -15.69 -8.51
N LYS A 228 -20.74 -14.60 -7.94
CA LYS A 228 -19.89 -14.60 -6.75
C LYS A 228 -20.41 -13.58 -5.76
N PHE A 229 -20.71 -14.03 -4.57
CA PHE A 229 -21.27 -13.19 -3.51
C PHE A 229 -20.22 -12.85 -2.47
N GLY A 230 -20.43 -11.73 -1.80
CA GLY A 230 -19.68 -11.29 -0.64
C GLY A 230 -20.58 -10.48 0.30
N ILE A 231 -20.29 -10.59 1.58
CA ILE A 231 -21.00 -9.93 2.67
C ILE A 231 -20.21 -8.68 3.05
N TRP A 232 -20.92 -7.58 3.19
CA TRP A 232 -20.36 -6.32 3.68
C TRP A 232 -21.36 -5.64 4.61
N PRO A 233 -20.93 -4.80 5.57
CA PRO A 233 -21.86 -4.19 6.53
C PRO A 233 -23.03 -3.43 5.91
N ASP A 234 -22.81 -2.78 4.76
CA ASP A 234 -23.82 -1.96 4.07
C ASP A 234 -24.58 -2.68 2.96
N GLY A 235 -24.22 -3.92 2.57
CA GLY A 235 -24.87 -4.60 1.47
C GLY A 235 -24.43 -6.05 1.28
N TYR A 236 -25.26 -6.85 0.64
CA TYR A 236 -24.83 -8.08 0.00
C TYR A 236 -24.44 -7.77 -1.44
N TYR A 237 -23.18 -8.03 -1.77
CA TYR A 237 -22.65 -7.73 -3.09
C TYR A 237 -22.48 -8.99 -3.90
N PHE A 238 -22.89 -8.97 -5.15
CA PHE A 238 -22.53 -10.06 -6.05
C PHE A 238 -22.06 -9.58 -7.41
N THR A 239 -21.18 -10.35 -8.00
CA THR A 239 -20.64 -10.11 -9.33
C THR A 239 -21.02 -11.24 -10.25
N SER A 240 -21.12 -10.95 -11.53
CA SER A 240 -21.43 -11.94 -12.56
C SER A 240 -20.81 -11.58 -13.91
N ASN A 241 -20.65 -12.61 -14.73
CA ASN A 241 -20.31 -12.50 -16.12
C ASN A 241 -21.61 -12.45 -16.95
N GLN A 242 -21.81 -11.39 -17.73
CA GLN A 242 -23.04 -11.19 -18.48
C GLN A 242 -22.94 -11.76 -19.90
N PHE A 243 -23.92 -12.62 -20.25
CA PHE A 243 -24.02 -13.20 -21.59
C PHE A 243 -25.40 -12.93 -22.21
N ASN A 244 -25.40 -12.26 -23.36
CA ASN A 244 -26.62 -12.06 -24.15
C ASN A 244 -26.72 -13.11 -25.26
N ASN A 245 -27.71 -14.00 -25.17
CA ASN A 245 -27.85 -15.12 -26.11
C ASN A 245 -26.55 -15.94 -26.32
N GLY A 246 -25.78 -16.15 -25.24
CA GLY A 246 -24.51 -16.87 -25.25
C GLY A 246 -23.31 -16.05 -25.72
N ASN A 247 -23.46 -14.75 -26.00
CA ASN A 247 -22.36 -13.86 -26.34
C ASN A 247 -21.93 -13.04 -25.15
N TRP A 248 -20.62 -12.90 -24.95
CA TRP A 248 -20.01 -12.10 -23.93
C TRP A 248 -20.42 -10.62 -24.02
N VAL A 249 -20.91 -10.06 -22.92
CA VAL A 249 -21.27 -8.63 -22.78
C VAL A 249 -20.29 -7.90 -21.87
N GLY A 250 -19.91 -8.48 -20.76
CA GLY A 250 -19.00 -7.87 -19.78
C GLY A 250 -19.24 -8.37 -18.38
N GLY A 251 -18.44 -7.92 -17.42
CA GLY A 251 -18.70 -8.13 -16.01
C GLY A 251 -19.77 -7.20 -15.48
N ALA A 252 -20.41 -7.57 -14.39
CA ALA A 252 -21.35 -6.76 -13.66
C ALA A 252 -21.12 -6.88 -12.15
N VAL A 253 -21.49 -5.81 -11.43
CA VAL A 253 -21.61 -5.78 -9.96
C VAL A 253 -23.07 -5.48 -9.63
N SER A 254 -23.60 -6.15 -8.62
CA SER A 254 -24.89 -5.87 -8.04
C SER A 254 -24.74 -5.66 -6.54
N ALA A 255 -25.38 -4.60 -6.00
CA ALA A 255 -25.51 -4.38 -4.57
C ALA A 255 -26.97 -4.65 -4.15
N LEU A 256 -27.17 -5.43 -3.11
CA LEU A 256 -28.46 -5.75 -2.53
C LEU A 256 -28.59 -5.08 -1.16
N ASP A 257 -29.74 -4.47 -0.88
CA ASP A 257 -30.03 -3.81 0.39
C ASP A 257 -30.11 -4.86 1.53
N ARG A 258 -28.95 -5.06 2.18
CA ARG A 258 -28.78 -6.06 3.25
C ARG A 258 -29.71 -5.78 4.43
N ASP A 259 -29.80 -4.53 4.87
CA ASP A 259 -30.62 -4.17 6.04
C ASP A 259 -32.11 -4.45 5.81
N ALA A 260 -32.60 -4.11 4.62
CA ALA A 260 -33.97 -4.43 4.22
C ALA A 260 -34.19 -5.95 4.08
N MET A 261 -33.21 -6.68 3.51
CA MET A 261 -33.31 -8.13 3.34
C MET A 261 -33.25 -8.89 4.66
N LEU A 262 -32.51 -8.42 5.65
CA LEU A 262 -32.42 -9.01 7.00
C LEU A 262 -33.76 -8.97 7.76
N VAL A 263 -34.59 -7.98 7.50
CA VAL A 263 -35.93 -7.84 8.11
C VAL A 263 -37.05 -8.37 7.22
N GLY A 264 -36.73 -8.85 6.02
CA GLY A 264 -37.70 -9.37 5.07
C GLY A 264 -38.58 -8.29 4.46
N ASP A 265 -37.99 -7.13 4.13
CA ASP A 265 -38.70 -6.05 3.43
C ASP A 265 -38.93 -6.46 1.96
N PRO A 266 -40.21 -6.51 1.49
CA PRO A 266 -40.50 -6.77 0.09
C PRO A 266 -40.00 -5.69 -0.86
N ASP A 267 -39.66 -4.52 -0.36
CA ASP A 267 -39.22 -3.38 -1.12
C ASP A 267 -37.67 -3.28 -1.19
N ALA A 268 -36.93 -4.26 -0.68
CA ALA A 268 -35.49 -4.33 -0.79
C ALA A 268 -35.01 -4.13 -2.23
N GLU A 269 -34.07 -3.20 -2.43
CA GLU A 269 -33.58 -2.79 -3.74
C GLU A 269 -32.33 -3.58 -4.16
N MET A 270 -32.14 -3.70 -5.47
CA MET A 270 -30.90 -4.12 -6.12
C MET A 270 -30.41 -3.00 -7.04
N LEU A 271 -29.18 -2.58 -6.85
CA LEU A 271 -28.46 -1.68 -7.74
C LEU A 271 -27.59 -2.52 -8.67
N PHE A 272 -27.75 -2.36 -9.98
CA PHE A 272 -26.99 -3.11 -10.99
C PHE A 272 -26.05 -2.19 -11.76
N PHE A 273 -24.77 -2.56 -11.80
CA PHE A 273 -23.69 -1.79 -12.43
C PHE A 273 -23.04 -2.62 -13.54
N GLU A 274 -22.98 -2.09 -14.75
CA GLU A 274 -22.25 -2.71 -15.86
C GLU A 274 -20.77 -2.30 -15.84
N MET A 275 -19.89 -3.24 -15.59
CA MET A 275 -18.44 -3.01 -15.51
C MET A 275 -17.77 -2.94 -16.90
N GLY A 276 -18.54 -3.13 -17.95
CA GLY A 276 -18.09 -3.10 -19.35
C GLY A 276 -17.39 -4.37 -19.82
N SER A 277 -17.29 -4.52 -21.14
CA SER A 277 -16.78 -5.74 -21.78
C SER A 277 -15.28 -5.99 -21.59
N SER A 278 -14.53 -5.06 -21.04
CA SER A 278 -13.11 -5.21 -20.71
C SER A 278 -12.84 -5.75 -19.30
N ASN A 279 -13.88 -5.97 -18.51
CA ASN A 279 -13.79 -6.49 -17.15
C ASN A 279 -14.69 -7.72 -17.02
N GLY A 280 -14.20 -8.74 -16.32
CA GLY A 280 -14.94 -9.97 -16.09
C GLY A 280 -14.28 -10.82 -15.01
N SER A 281 -14.99 -11.83 -14.53
CA SER A 281 -14.58 -12.67 -13.39
C SER A 281 -14.11 -11.82 -12.21
N ILE A 282 -14.91 -10.81 -11.87
CA ILE A 282 -14.69 -9.92 -10.74
C ILE A 282 -15.12 -10.66 -9.48
N LEU A 283 -14.38 -10.52 -8.38
CA LEU A 283 -14.75 -11.02 -7.05
C LEU A 283 -15.10 -9.87 -6.13
N PRO A 284 -16.23 -9.91 -5.40
CA PRO A 284 -16.49 -8.99 -4.31
C PRO A 284 -15.73 -9.43 -3.07
N THR A 285 -15.35 -8.51 -2.19
CA THR A 285 -14.87 -8.85 -0.85
C THR A 285 -15.99 -9.48 -0.03
N ASP A 286 -15.61 -10.47 0.75
CA ASP A 286 -16.46 -11.19 1.68
C ASP A 286 -15.86 -11.07 3.07
N ALA A 287 -16.51 -10.29 3.92
CA ALA A 287 -15.99 -9.92 5.22
C ALA A 287 -16.24 -11.01 6.25
N ASP A 288 -15.15 -11.53 6.83
CA ASP A 288 -15.13 -12.53 7.89
C ASP A 288 -14.41 -11.99 9.13
N GLY A 289 -14.70 -12.61 10.27
CA GLY A 289 -13.98 -12.44 11.54
C GLY A 289 -14.67 -11.50 12.53
N ALA A 290 -14.23 -11.60 13.77
CA ALA A 290 -14.87 -10.92 14.90
C ALA A 290 -14.88 -9.38 14.82
N MET A 291 -14.00 -8.79 14.00
CA MET A 291 -13.91 -7.35 13.82
C MET A 291 -14.51 -6.96 12.48
N GLU A 292 -15.61 -6.21 12.54
CA GLU A 292 -16.23 -5.66 11.33
C GLU A 292 -15.26 -4.76 10.54
N PRO A 293 -15.46 -4.61 9.22
CA PRO A 293 -14.79 -3.57 8.46
C PRO A 293 -14.95 -2.19 9.12
N PRO A 294 -13.98 -1.27 8.99
CA PRO A 294 -14.09 0.07 9.57
C PRO A 294 -15.41 0.75 9.15
N ALA A 295 -16.06 1.45 10.08
CA ALA A 295 -17.35 2.07 9.83
C ALA A 295 -17.32 3.00 8.60
N GLY A 296 -18.16 2.72 7.61
CA GLY A 296 -18.24 3.45 6.34
C GLY A 296 -17.18 3.09 5.32
N SER A 297 -16.37 2.04 5.57
CA SER A 297 -15.47 1.53 4.54
C SER A 297 -16.26 0.90 3.37
N PRO A 298 -15.80 1.08 2.13
CA PRO A 298 -16.45 0.50 0.95
C PRO A 298 -16.22 -1.00 0.86
N CYS A 299 -17.14 -1.74 0.21
CA CYS A 299 -16.85 -3.06 -0.31
C CYS A 299 -15.88 -2.96 -1.48
N TYR A 300 -14.88 -3.84 -1.54
CA TYR A 300 -13.89 -3.84 -2.61
C TYR A 300 -14.18 -4.97 -3.61
N PHE A 301 -13.75 -4.73 -4.85
CA PHE A 301 -13.88 -5.71 -5.94
C PHE A 301 -12.53 -5.88 -6.62
N VAL A 302 -12.19 -7.11 -6.98
CA VAL A 302 -10.93 -7.39 -7.65
C VAL A 302 -11.11 -8.25 -8.90
N SER A 303 -10.23 -8.05 -9.88
CA SER A 303 -10.09 -8.96 -11.02
C SER A 303 -8.66 -8.99 -11.55
N LEU A 304 -8.30 -10.08 -12.25
CA LEU A 304 -7.00 -10.17 -12.93
C LEU A 304 -6.94 -9.28 -14.17
N SER A 305 -5.78 -8.69 -14.42
CA SER A 305 -5.48 -7.96 -15.65
C SER A 305 -3.98 -8.04 -15.98
N GLY A 306 -3.58 -9.03 -16.76
CA GLY A 306 -2.17 -9.27 -17.04
C GLY A 306 -1.38 -9.51 -15.74
N ASN A 307 -0.32 -8.71 -15.52
CA ASN A 307 0.52 -8.79 -14.32
C ASN A 307 0.03 -7.88 -13.18
N SER A 308 -1.27 -7.72 -13.02
CA SER A 308 -1.84 -6.90 -11.97
C SER A 308 -3.20 -7.42 -11.51
N VAL A 309 -3.58 -7.01 -10.31
CA VAL A 309 -4.93 -7.13 -9.77
C VAL A 309 -5.56 -5.75 -9.83
N LYS A 310 -6.63 -5.59 -10.61
CA LYS A 310 -7.44 -4.36 -10.64
C LYS A 310 -8.32 -4.29 -9.41
N LEU A 311 -8.54 -3.07 -8.90
CA LEU A 311 -9.37 -2.81 -7.73
C LEU A 311 -10.44 -1.77 -8.03
N TRP A 312 -11.62 -2.01 -7.47
CA TRP A 312 -12.72 -1.05 -7.40
C TRP A 312 -13.26 -1.04 -5.97
N GLU A 313 -13.97 0.04 -5.64
CA GLU A 313 -14.69 0.18 -4.38
C GLU A 313 -16.13 0.60 -4.62
N SER A 314 -17.00 0.24 -3.68
CA SER A 314 -18.38 0.67 -3.70
C SER A 314 -18.54 2.03 -3.01
N ASN A 315 -19.46 2.84 -3.53
CA ASN A 315 -19.96 4.02 -2.84
C ASN A 315 -21.50 3.96 -2.95
N ILE A 316 -22.11 3.24 -2.02
CA ILE A 316 -23.56 2.98 -2.03
C ILE A 316 -24.23 3.90 -1.01
N ASP A 317 -25.26 4.62 -1.47
CA ASP A 317 -26.13 5.46 -0.65
C ASP A 317 -27.56 4.93 -0.77
N TRP A 318 -27.98 4.15 0.22
CA TRP A 318 -29.32 3.54 0.24
C TRP A 318 -30.45 4.56 0.43
N ASP A 319 -30.17 5.77 0.93
CA ASP A 319 -31.13 6.87 1.01
C ASP A 319 -31.26 7.62 -0.34
N ASN A 320 -30.20 7.56 -1.18
CA ASN A 320 -30.17 8.18 -2.50
C ASN A 320 -29.46 7.29 -3.52
N THR A 321 -30.06 6.16 -3.82
CA THR A 321 -29.48 5.08 -4.63
C THR A 321 -29.01 5.51 -6.02
N THR A 322 -29.57 6.57 -6.58
CA THR A 322 -29.15 7.14 -7.88
C THR A 322 -27.78 7.83 -7.83
N GLY A 323 -27.33 8.21 -6.65
CA GLY A 323 -26.01 8.81 -6.41
C GLY A 323 -24.89 7.79 -6.23
N SER A 324 -25.25 6.52 -6.05
CA SER A 324 -24.31 5.43 -5.84
C SER A 324 -23.37 5.20 -7.01
N SER A 325 -22.18 4.64 -6.74
CA SER A 325 -21.19 4.29 -7.79
C SER A 325 -20.34 3.09 -7.41
N ILE A 326 -19.71 2.49 -8.42
CA ILE A 326 -18.56 1.61 -8.28
C ILE A 326 -17.37 2.34 -8.90
N ASP A 327 -16.38 2.63 -8.10
CA ASP A 327 -15.27 3.49 -8.46
C ASP A 327 -13.98 2.69 -8.69
N TYR A 328 -13.30 2.93 -9.79
CA TYR A 328 -12.01 2.31 -10.05
C TYR A 328 -10.93 3.01 -9.23
N ILE A 329 -10.27 2.29 -8.31
CA ILE A 329 -9.26 2.84 -7.42
C ILE A 329 -7.81 2.47 -7.82
N GLY A 330 -7.64 1.74 -8.91
CA GLY A 330 -6.30 1.43 -9.40
C GLY A 330 -6.01 -0.06 -9.54
N PHE A 331 -4.74 -0.40 -9.47
CA PHE A 331 -4.29 -1.79 -9.56
C PHE A 331 -3.09 -2.03 -8.65
N VAL A 332 -2.94 -3.27 -8.21
CA VAL A 332 -1.75 -3.75 -7.51
C VAL A 332 -0.95 -4.64 -8.44
N ALA A 333 0.33 -4.32 -8.65
CA ALA A 333 1.22 -5.10 -9.49
C ALA A 333 1.52 -6.47 -8.84
N VAL A 334 1.58 -7.53 -9.65
CA VAL A 334 1.95 -8.87 -9.21
C VAL A 334 3.22 -9.33 -9.90
N THR A 335 3.97 -10.22 -9.25
CA THR A 335 5.10 -10.90 -9.90
C THR A 335 4.61 -11.62 -11.16
N PRO A 336 5.27 -11.44 -12.30
CA PRO A 336 4.87 -12.07 -13.56
C PRO A 336 4.73 -13.59 -13.46
N TYR A 337 3.70 -14.11 -14.07
CA TYR A 337 3.39 -15.53 -14.17
C TYR A 337 2.89 -15.87 -15.59
N THR A 338 2.70 -17.15 -15.88
CA THR A 338 2.00 -17.60 -17.12
C THR A 338 0.81 -18.48 -16.73
N ASP A 339 -0.29 -18.38 -17.47
CA ASP A 339 -1.53 -19.13 -17.26
C ASP A 339 -1.95 -19.95 -18.50
N ASP A 340 -1.09 -20.05 -19.50
CA ASP A 340 -1.33 -20.84 -20.71
C ASP A 340 -0.60 -22.18 -20.70
N ASN A 341 -1.02 -23.05 -21.64
CA ASN A 341 -0.42 -24.38 -21.86
C ASN A 341 -0.40 -25.30 -20.63
N ILE A 342 -1.33 -25.10 -19.70
CA ILE A 342 -1.51 -26.00 -18.57
C ILE A 342 -2.06 -27.36 -19.04
N SER A 343 -1.60 -28.44 -18.45
CA SER A 343 -1.97 -29.81 -18.86
C SER A 343 -2.12 -30.74 -17.68
N ILE A 344 -3.29 -30.75 -17.10
CA ILE A 344 -3.60 -31.56 -15.90
C ILE A 344 -3.85 -33.01 -16.30
N SER A 345 -2.87 -33.86 -16.01
CA SER A 345 -2.87 -35.28 -16.33
C SER A 345 -3.59 -36.10 -15.26
N GLN A 346 -4.08 -37.28 -15.67
CA GLN A 346 -4.69 -38.27 -14.78
C GLN A 346 -4.12 -39.66 -15.08
N PRO A 347 -4.14 -40.63 -14.12
CA PRO A 347 -3.62 -41.97 -14.35
C PRO A 347 -4.46 -42.73 -15.37
N GLY A 348 -3.79 -43.46 -16.28
CA GLY A 348 -4.42 -44.47 -17.16
C GLY A 348 -5.36 -43.87 -18.22
N THR A 349 -5.34 -42.58 -18.50
CA THR A 349 -6.13 -41.93 -19.54
C THR A 349 -5.34 -40.80 -20.20
N SER A 350 -5.70 -40.51 -21.47
CA SER A 350 -5.23 -39.29 -22.16
C SER A 350 -6.12 -38.06 -21.91
N GLN A 351 -7.27 -38.26 -21.27
CA GLN A 351 -8.17 -37.15 -20.91
C GLN A 351 -7.47 -36.22 -19.92
N LYS A 352 -7.40 -34.94 -20.25
CA LYS A 352 -6.94 -33.87 -19.39
C LYS A 352 -8.13 -33.26 -18.67
N LEU A 353 -7.84 -32.58 -17.56
CA LEU A 353 -8.82 -31.78 -16.83
C LEU A 353 -8.66 -30.32 -17.15
N ASP A 354 -9.77 -29.60 -17.12
CA ASP A 354 -9.84 -28.14 -17.27
C ASP A 354 -9.13 -27.47 -16.09
N ASP A 355 -8.31 -26.45 -16.38
CA ASP A 355 -7.52 -25.73 -15.39
C ASP A 355 -8.18 -24.42 -14.93
N LEU A 356 -9.13 -23.91 -15.70
CA LEU A 356 -9.85 -22.65 -15.49
C LEU A 356 -8.93 -21.46 -15.15
N ALA A 357 -7.73 -21.45 -15.69
CA ALA A 357 -6.75 -20.36 -15.49
C ALA A 357 -7.25 -19.03 -16.05
N GLY A 358 -6.57 -17.95 -15.69
CA GLY A 358 -6.88 -16.60 -16.16
C GLY A 358 -8.01 -15.88 -15.42
N ARG A 359 -8.47 -16.43 -14.30
CA ARG A 359 -9.44 -15.77 -13.41
C ARG A 359 -9.09 -16.04 -11.95
N LEU A 360 -9.44 -15.11 -11.06
CA LEU A 360 -9.37 -15.35 -9.62
C LEU A 360 -10.39 -16.39 -9.20
N MET A 361 -10.00 -17.24 -8.26
CA MET A 361 -10.87 -18.27 -7.69
C MET A 361 -11.60 -17.72 -6.46
N TYR A 362 -12.84 -18.14 -6.28
CA TYR A 362 -13.67 -17.80 -5.13
C TYR A 362 -13.09 -18.43 -3.85
N ARG A 363 -13.04 -17.76 -2.70
CA ARG A 363 -13.56 -16.46 -2.29
C ARG A 363 -12.47 -15.38 -2.41
N LEU A 364 -12.87 -14.11 -2.33
CA LEU A 364 -12.02 -13.00 -1.94
C LEU A 364 -12.34 -12.69 -0.49
N GLN A 365 -11.66 -13.35 0.44
CA GLN A 365 -11.88 -13.12 1.86
C GLN A 365 -11.27 -11.80 2.26
N TYR A 366 -11.99 -11.03 3.07
CA TYR A 366 -11.52 -9.82 3.74
C TYR A 366 -11.54 -10.01 5.25
N ARG A 367 -10.52 -9.46 5.94
CA ARG A 367 -10.44 -9.38 7.40
C ARG A 367 -9.91 -8.04 7.87
N ASN A 368 -10.43 -7.59 9.02
CA ASN A 368 -9.93 -6.43 9.74
C ASN A 368 -9.18 -6.92 11.00
N PHE A 369 -7.89 -6.56 11.10
CA PHE A 369 -7.05 -6.84 12.27
C PHE A 369 -6.85 -5.63 13.18
N GLY A 370 -7.59 -4.53 12.95
CA GLY A 370 -7.51 -3.28 13.71
C GLY A 370 -6.41 -2.35 13.20
N ASP A 371 -5.18 -2.78 13.23
CA ASP A 371 -4.04 -2.00 12.73
C ASP A 371 -3.87 -2.06 11.20
N TYR A 372 -4.49 -3.04 10.56
CA TYR A 372 -4.49 -3.22 9.10
C TYR A 372 -5.66 -4.08 8.64
N GLU A 373 -6.01 -3.90 7.38
CA GLU A 373 -7.02 -4.67 6.66
C GLU A 373 -6.33 -5.65 5.71
N VAL A 374 -6.93 -6.82 5.46
CA VAL A 374 -6.35 -7.87 4.60
C VAL A 374 -7.37 -8.37 3.59
N MET A 375 -6.93 -8.63 2.36
CA MET A 375 -7.63 -9.46 1.38
C MET A 375 -6.75 -10.64 0.99
N VAL A 376 -7.31 -11.86 0.95
CA VAL A 376 -6.64 -13.04 0.40
C VAL A 376 -7.42 -13.61 -0.77
N THR A 377 -6.71 -14.02 -1.82
CA THR A 377 -7.30 -14.65 -3.01
C THR A 377 -6.27 -15.51 -3.75
N ASN A 378 -6.71 -16.26 -4.74
CA ASN A 378 -5.84 -17.18 -5.47
C ASN A 378 -6.31 -17.40 -6.91
N HIS A 379 -5.46 -18.03 -7.73
CA HIS A 379 -5.82 -18.57 -9.04
C HIS A 379 -4.84 -19.65 -9.51
N THR A 380 -5.19 -20.32 -10.60
CA THR A 380 -4.34 -21.34 -11.23
C THR A 380 -3.36 -20.70 -12.20
N VAL A 381 -2.08 -21.11 -12.14
CA VAL A 381 -1.01 -20.68 -13.08
C VAL A 381 -0.23 -21.89 -13.62
N ASN A 382 0.51 -21.70 -14.71
CA ASN A 382 1.48 -22.66 -15.21
C ASN A 382 2.80 -22.49 -14.45
N ALA A 383 3.10 -23.41 -13.56
CA ALA A 383 4.34 -23.42 -12.76
C ALA A 383 5.57 -23.96 -13.52
N GLY A 384 5.44 -24.15 -14.82
CA GLY A 384 6.47 -24.67 -15.72
C GLY A 384 6.12 -26.02 -16.32
N SER A 385 6.52 -26.24 -17.57
CA SER A 385 6.29 -27.50 -18.30
C SER A 385 4.83 -27.98 -18.36
N GLY A 386 3.86 -27.06 -18.20
CA GLY A 386 2.43 -27.37 -18.19
C GLY A 386 1.90 -27.94 -16.87
N GLN A 387 2.69 -27.94 -15.81
CA GLN A 387 2.25 -28.25 -14.47
C GLN A 387 1.43 -27.08 -13.91
N ALA A 388 0.20 -27.35 -13.40
CA ALA A 388 -0.56 -26.34 -12.71
C ALA A 388 -0.01 -26.11 -11.30
N GLY A 389 0.06 -24.85 -10.90
CA GLY A 389 0.38 -24.40 -9.55
C GLY A 389 -0.69 -23.44 -9.02
N VAL A 390 -0.82 -23.36 -7.71
CA VAL A 390 -1.71 -22.40 -7.04
C VAL A 390 -0.97 -21.13 -6.77
N ARG A 391 -1.33 -20.06 -7.46
CA ARG A 391 -0.88 -18.69 -7.18
C ARG A 391 -1.83 -18.07 -6.17
N TRP A 392 -1.28 -17.56 -5.05
CA TRP A 392 -2.05 -16.92 -4.01
C TRP A 392 -1.49 -15.55 -3.67
N TYR A 393 -2.33 -14.68 -3.13
CA TYR A 393 -2.05 -13.29 -2.84
C TYR A 393 -2.57 -12.93 -1.46
N GLU A 394 -1.80 -12.12 -0.75
CA GLU A 394 -2.24 -11.38 0.41
C GLU A 394 -1.99 -9.89 0.14
N LEU A 395 -3.08 -9.13 0.09
CA LEU A 395 -3.03 -7.67 0.00
C LEU A 395 -3.32 -7.10 1.38
N ARG A 396 -2.61 -6.05 1.75
CA ARG A 396 -2.84 -5.31 3.01
C ARG A 396 -3.08 -3.85 2.75
N LYS A 397 -3.85 -3.25 3.67
CA LYS A 397 -4.08 -1.81 3.73
C LYS A 397 -3.89 -1.38 5.19
N TYR A 398 -2.97 -0.44 5.41
CA TYR A 398 -2.71 0.16 6.73
C TYR A 398 -3.47 1.50 6.83
N ASP A 399 -2.87 2.60 6.37
CA ASP A 399 -3.47 3.94 6.32
C ASP A 399 -3.39 4.49 4.89
N GLY A 400 -3.97 3.86 3.90
CA GLY A 400 -3.81 4.31 2.52
C GLY A 400 -4.39 3.35 1.50
N ASP A 401 -3.65 3.12 0.43
CA ASP A 401 -4.03 2.22 -0.65
C ASP A 401 -3.73 0.76 -0.32
N TRP A 402 -4.37 -0.15 -1.05
CA TRP A 402 -4.07 -1.59 -0.98
C TRP A 402 -2.71 -1.90 -1.60
N GLU A 403 -1.90 -2.67 -0.90
CA GLU A 403 -0.56 -3.06 -1.34
C GLU A 403 -0.40 -4.58 -1.36
N MET A 404 0.49 -5.08 -2.21
CA MET A 404 0.88 -6.49 -2.20
C MET A 404 1.80 -6.74 -1.01
N TYR A 405 1.28 -7.38 0.03
CA TYR A 405 2.08 -7.76 1.20
C TYR A 405 2.93 -8.98 0.90
N GLN A 406 2.30 -10.03 0.34
CA GLN A 406 3.01 -11.23 -0.13
C GLN A 406 2.25 -11.95 -1.23
N GLN A 407 2.97 -12.77 -1.97
CA GLN A 407 2.43 -13.61 -3.02
C GLN A 407 3.33 -14.83 -3.24
N GLY A 408 2.74 -15.96 -3.59
CA GLY A 408 3.48 -17.18 -3.87
C GLY A 408 2.80 -18.06 -4.89
N THR A 409 3.56 -18.88 -5.59
CA THR A 409 3.05 -19.96 -6.45
C THR A 409 3.44 -21.30 -5.85
N PHE A 410 2.48 -22.02 -5.30
CA PHE A 410 2.74 -23.32 -4.70
C PHE A 410 2.66 -24.44 -5.74
N ALA A 411 3.80 -24.99 -6.08
CA ALA A 411 3.94 -26.11 -7.03
C ALA A 411 5.22 -26.91 -6.74
N PRO A 412 5.22 -27.73 -5.68
CA PRO A 412 6.34 -28.62 -5.36
C PRO A 412 6.82 -29.45 -6.54
N ALA A 413 8.11 -29.70 -6.61
CA ALA A 413 8.79 -30.37 -7.73
C ALA A 413 8.55 -31.90 -7.76
N ASP A 414 7.32 -32.35 -7.48
CA ASP A 414 6.87 -33.73 -7.45
C ASP A 414 6.13 -34.17 -8.73
N GLY A 415 5.93 -33.23 -9.67
CA GLY A 415 5.23 -33.47 -10.93
C GLY A 415 3.71 -33.60 -10.80
N HIS A 416 3.14 -33.17 -9.66
CA HIS A 416 1.69 -33.11 -9.47
C HIS A 416 1.17 -31.70 -9.75
N SER A 417 0.13 -31.59 -10.57
CA SER A 417 -0.60 -30.34 -10.78
C SER A 417 -1.52 -30.04 -9.60
N ARG A 418 -1.55 -28.78 -9.15
CA ARG A 418 -2.42 -28.24 -8.11
C ARG A 418 -3.22 -27.10 -8.69
N TRP A 419 -4.55 -27.15 -8.57
CA TRP A 419 -5.43 -26.17 -9.22
C TRP A 419 -6.80 -26.09 -8.55
N MET A 420 -7.65 -25.16 -8.99
CA MET A 420 -9.00 -24.91 -8.47
C MET A 420 -8.98 -24.78 -6.95
N ALA A 421 -8.16 -23.87 -6.47
CA ALA A 421 -7.99 -23.67 -5.05
C ALA A 421 -8.99 -22.65 -4.47
N SER A 422 -9.14 -22.69 -3.16
CA SER A 422 -9.74 -21.64 -2.35
C SER A 422 -8.81 -21.31 -1.18
N VAL A 423 -8.76 -20.07 -0.75
CA VAL A 423 -7.87 -19.59 0.31
C VAL A 423 -8.66 -18.83 1.35
N ALA A 424 -8.29 -19.01 2.61
CA ALA A 424 -8.78 -18.20 3.72
C ALA A 424 -7.66 -17.94 4.73
N MET A 425 -7.80 -16.85 5.49
CA MET A 425 -6.95 -16.48 6.63
C MET A 425 -7.81 -16.54 7.89
N ASN A 426 -7.28 -17.10 8.97
CA ASN A 426 -7.96 -17.15 10.26
C ASN A 426 -7.67 -15.90 11.12
N ASP A 427 -8.25 -15.83 12.33
CA ASP A 427 -8.06 -14.70 13.27
C ASP A 427 -6.60 -14.52 13.73
N TYR A 428 -5.75 -15.51 13.49
CA TYR A 428 -4.33 -15.50 13.89
C TYR A 428 -3.39 -15.09 12.76
N GLY A 429 -3.94 -15.00 11.53
CA GLY A 429 -3.16 -14.76 10.35
C GLY A 429 -2.56 -16.03 9.74
N ASP A 430 -2.96 -17.25 10.21
CA ASP A 430 -2.65 -18.45 9.46
C ASP A 430 -3.45 -18.45 8.15
N ILE A 431 -2.84 -18.90 7.07
CA ILE A 431 -3.48 -19.02 5.75
C ILE A 431 -3.63 -20.50 5.41
N ALA A 432 -4.85 -20.92 5.07
CA ALA A 432 -5.10 -22.22 4.49
C ALA A 432 -5.42 -22.12 3.00
N VAL A 433 -4.81 -22.98 2.21
CA VAL A 433 -5.05 -23.12 0.78
C VAL A 433 -5.48 -24.55 0.48
N GLY A 434 -6.75 -24.73 0.17
CA GLY A 434 -7.30 -26.02 -0.26
C GLY A 434 -7.34 -26.12 -1.78
N TYR A 435 -7.01 -27.24 -2.35
CA TYR A 435 -6.95 -27.41 -3.81
C TYR A 435 -7.17 -28.86 -4.26
N SER A 436 -7.44 -28.99 -5.56
CA SER A 436 -7.40 -30.26 -6.27
C SER A 436 -5.97 -30.58 -6.70
N ILE A 437 -5.57 -31.86 -6.61
CA ILE A 437 -4.25 -32.37 -7.02
C ILE A 437 -4.38 -33.59 -7.94
N SER A 438 -3.61 -33.64 -9.03
CA SER A 438 -3.58 -34.78 -9.96
C SER A 438 -2.30 -34.87 -10.76
N SER A 439 -1.98 -36.07 -11.27
CA SER A 439 -0.87 -36.27 -12.22
C SER A 439 -1.07 -37.59 -13.00
N SER A 440 -0.12 -37.96 -13.82
CA SER A 440 -0.12 -39.26 -14.50
C SER A 440 -0.05 -40.46 -13.54
N SER A 441 0.33 -40.25 -12.27
CA SER A 441 0.45 -41.28 -11.22
C SER A 441 -0.51 -41.08 -10.06
N LYS A 442 -1.16 -39.89 -9.93
CA LYS A 442 -2.08 -39.52 -8.86
C LYS A 442 -3.46 -39.22 -9.42
N TYR A 443 -4.48 -39.88 -8.92
CA TYR A 443 -5.87 -39.58 -9.28
C TYR A 443 -6.30 -38.22 -8.72
N PRO A 444 -7.28 -37.55 -9.33
CA PRO A 444 -7.80 -36.29 -8.81
C PRO A 444 -8.25 -36.42 -7.37
N SER A 445 -7.56 -35.70 -6.47
CA SER A 445 -7.62 -35.81 -5.01
C SER A 445 -7.74 -34.42 -4.40
N ILE A 446 -7.98 -34.32 -3.10
CA ILE A 446 -8.16 -33.08 -2.34
C ILE A 446 -7.05 -32.96 -1.31
N TYR A 447 -6.36 -31.84 -1.29
CA TYR A 447 -5.31 -31.51 -0.34
C TYR A 447 -5.47 -30.10 0.21
N ILE A 448 -4.87 -29.84 1.35
CA ILE A 448 -4.74 -28.51 1.96
C ILE A 448 -3.27 -28.29 2.30
N ALA A 449 -2.74 -27.14 2.00
CA ALA A 449 -1.47 -26.63 2.50
C ALA A 449 -1.71 -25.29 3.20
N GLY A 450 -0.73 -24.76 3.90
CA GLY A 450 -0.92 -23.48 4.60
C GLY A 450 0.35 -22.71 4.88
N GLN A 451 0.15 -21.50 5.37
CA GLN A 451 1.19 -20.67 5.97
C GLN A 451 0.81 -20.40 7.42
N SER A 452 1.74 -20.66 8.35
CA SER A 452 1.54 -20.30 9.74
C SER A 452 1.72 -18.80 9.96
N ALA A 453 1.00 -18.23 10.91
CA ALA A 453 1.18 -16.83 11.34
C ALA A 453 2.61 -16.56 11.84
N GLY A 454 3.33 -17.60 12.26
CA GLY A 454 4.74 -17.55 12.65
C GLY A 454 5.75 -17.67 11.51
N ALA A 455 5.29 -17.84 10.27
CA ALA A 455 6.18 -17.89 9.11
C ALA A 455 6.91 -16.55 8.90
N PRO A 456 8.11 -16.56 8.29
CA PRO A 456 8.79 -15.32 7.96
C PRO A 456 7.90 -14.43 7.08
N MET A 457 7.62 -13.22 7.56
CA MET A 457 6.68 -12.29 6.95
C MET A 457 7.07 -11.91 5.52
N GLY A 458 6.08 -11.83 4.63
CA GLY A 458 6.23 -11.27 3.28
C GLY A 458 6.98 -12.15 2.27
N LEU A 459 7.28 -13.41 2.59
CA LEU A 459 8.04 -14.29 1.69
C LEU A 459 7.18 -15.05 0.69
N GLY A 460 5.86 -15.11 0.87
CA GLY A 460 4.96 -15.82 -0.03
C GLY A 460 5.16 -17.35 -0.06
N VAL A 461 5.54 -17.93 1.06
CA VAL A 461 5.85 -19.37 1.19
C VAL A 461 4.83 -20.04 2.09
N LEU A 462 4.20 -21.12 1.61
CA LEU A 462 3.39 -22.03 2.43
C LEU A 462 4.36 -22.94 3.21
N ASP A 463 4.48 -22.71 4.51
CA ASP A 463 5.43 -23.42 5.39
C ASP A 463 4.82 -24.65 6.06
N ILE A 464 3.50 -24.84 5.99
CA ILE A 464 2.79 -26.03 6.47
C ILE A 464 2.73 -27.06 5.34
N GLU A 465 3.22 -28.30 5.64
CA GLU A 465 3.22 -29.41 4.70
C GLU A 465 1.80 -29.77 4.22
N GLU A 466 1.70 -30.25 2.99
CA GLU A 466 0.43 -30.71 2.40
C GLU A 466 -0.26 -31.81 3.22
N ILE A 467 -1.52 -31.58 3.52
CA ILE A 467 -2.38 -32.51 4.24
C ILE A 467 -3.32 -33.21 3.26
N PRO A 468 -3.27 -34.53 3.10
CA PRO A 468 -4.23 -35.26 2.27
C PRO A 468 -5.60 -35.31 2.95
N ILE A 469 -6.59 -34.67 2.36
CA ILE A 469 -7.98 -34.69 2.83
C ILE A 469 -8.72 -35.86 2.24
N LYS A 470 -8.57 -36.05 0.92
CA LYS A 470 -9.25 -37.17 0.24
C LYS A 470 -8.49 -37.63 -0.99
N GLU A 471 -8.07 -38.87 -0.99
CA GLU A 471 -7.52 -39.52 -2.18
C GLU A 471 -8.59 -39.99 -3.13
N GLY A 472 -8.46 -39.61 -4.41
CA GLY A 472 -9.25 -40.18 -5.50
C GLY A 472 -8.77 -41.58 -5.87
N ASN A 473 -9.62 -42.37 -6.52
CA ASN A 473 -9.27 -43.71 -6.94
C ASN A 473 -9.59 -44.04 -8.40
N LYS A 474 -10.04 -43.04 -9.15
CA LYS A 474 -10.39 -43.14 -10.58
C LYS A 474 -10.06 -41.83 -11.31
N SER A 475 -9.81 -41.94 -12.61
CA SER A 475 -9.74 -40.82 -13.50
C SER A 475 -11.14 -40.43 -13.98
N GLN A 476 -11.36 -39.14 -14.19
CA GLN A 476 -12.48 -38.60 -14.91
C GLN A 476 -12.26 -38.86 -16.42
N ALA A 477 -13.16 -39.57 -17.06
CA ALA A 477 -13.04 -39.92 -18.46
C ALA A 477 -14.25 -39.43 -19.28
N GLY A 478 -13.97 -38.98 -20.50
CA GLY A 478 -14.98 -38.51 -21.44
C GLY A 478 -15.42 -37.08 -21.31
N LEU A 479 -14.87 -36.32 -20.35
CA LEU A 479 -15.03 -34.88 -20.21
C LEU A 479 -13.83 -34.27 -19.50
N ASP A 480 -13.53 -33.02 -19.82
CA ASP A 480 -12.46 -32.20 -19.24
C ASP A 480 -12.92 -31.35 -18.04
N ARG A 481 -14.18 -30.92 -18.03
CA ARG A 481 -14.74 -30.01 -17.02
C ARG A 481 -14.51 -30.48 -15.61
N TRP A 482 -13.97 -29.55 -14.79
CA TRP A 482 -13.76 -29.66 -13.35
C TRP A 482 -14.57 -28.58 -12.64
N GLY A 483 -14.84 -28.68 -11.35
CA GLY A 483 -15.59 -27.64 -10.62
C GLY A 483 -15.00 -26.26 -10.81
N ASP A 484 -15.84 -25.29 -11.17
CA ASP A 484 -15.41 -23.93 -11.46
C ASP A 484 -14.93 -23.17 -10.22
N TYR A 485 -15.31 -23.68 -9.04
CA TYR A 485 -14.88 -23.17 -7.75
C TYR A 485 -14.93 -24.24 -6.65
N SER A 486 -14.31 -23.91 -5.53
CA SER A 486 -14.34 -24.61 -4.25
C SER A 486 -14.44 -23.55 -3.15
N ALA A 487 -14.80 -23.94 -1.93
CA ALA A 487 -14.99 -23.00 -0.84
C ALA A 487 -14.12 -23.34 0.37
N MET A 488 -13.37 -22.35 0.85
CA MET A 488 -12.66 -22.35 2.11
C MET A 488 -13.25 -21.23 2.98
N SER A 489 -13.69 -21.56 4.19
CA SER A 489 -14.21 -20.63 5.18
C SER A 489 -13.56 -20.87 6.54
N VAL A 490 -13.70 -19.91 7.45
CA VAL A 490 -13.20 -20.01 8.82
C VAL A 490 -14.39 -20.12 9.76
N ASP A 491 -14.27 -20.97 10.76
CA ASP A 491 -15.30 -21.18 11.76
C ASP A 491 -15.50 -19.93 12.61
N PRO A 492 -16.68 -19.26 12.57
CA PRO A 492 -16.91 -18.03 13.32
C PRO A 492 -16.95 -18.25 14.84
N THR A 493 -17.05 -19.49 15.31
CA THR A 493 -17.13 -19.80 16.73
C THR A 493 -15.78 -19.77 17.42
N ASP A 494 -14.75 -20.24 16.74
CA ASP A 494 -13.38 -20.31 17.27
C ASP A 494 -12.41 -19.36 16.55
N GLY A 495 -12.76 -18.87 15.37
CA GLY A 495 -11.93 -17.98 14.53
C GLY A 495 -10.68 -18.64 13.94
N ILE A 496 -10.50 -19.96 14.08
CA ILE A 496 -9.25 -20.66 13.70
C ILE A 496 -9.43 -21.84 12.79
N THR A 497 -10.54 -22.59 12.91
CA THR A 497 -10.75 -23.83 12.15
C THR A 497 -11.16 -23.51 10.73
N PHE A 498 -10.42 -24.02 9.77
CA PHE A 498 -10.71 -23.90 8.35
C PHE A 498 -11.66 -25.00 7.89
N TRP A 499 -12.75 -24.62 7.26
CA TRP A 499 -13.68 -25.55 6.62
C TRP A 499 -13.51 -25.48 5.11
N TYR A 500 -13.28 -26.65 4.49
CA TYR A 500 -13.04 -26.75 3.06
C TYR A 500 -13.93 -27.77 2.39
N THR A 501 -14.46 -27.42 1.22
CA THR A 501 -15.20 -28.33 0.38
C THR A 501 -14.82 -28.21 -1.09
N THR A 502 -14.63 -29.35 -1.74
CA THR A 502 -14.39 -29.45 -3.18
C THR A 502 -14.66 -30.87 -3.66
N GLN A 503 -14.49 -31.12 -4.95
CA GLN A 503 -14.72 -32.43 -5.58
C GLN A 503 -13.44 -33.28 -5.65
N TYR A 504 -13.69 -34.60 -5.74
CA TYR A 504 -12.72 -35.64 -6.09
C TYR A 504 -13.39 -36.74 -6.94
N THR A 505 -12.59 -37.64 -7.52
CA THR A 505 -13.14 -38.73 -8.35
C THR A 505 -13.07 -40.10 -7.68
N ASN A 506 -14.17 -40.85 -7.78
CA ASN A 506 -14.28 -42.21 -7.20
C ASN A 506 -14.78 -43.26 -8.19
N SER A 507 -15.47 -42.86 -9.26
CA SER A 507 -16.04 -43.85 -10.21
C SER A 507 -16.28 -43.21 -11.59
N GLY A 508 -15.41 -43.46 -12.54
CA GLY A 508 -15.54 -42.95 -13.90
C GLY A 508 -15.59 -41.42 -13.95
N TRP A 509 -16.58 -40.87 -14.65
CA TRP A 509 -16.78 -39.41 -14.74
C TRP A 509 -17.69 -38.84 -13.63
N SER A 510 -18.06 -39.63 -12.63
CA SER A 510 -18.92 -39.18 -11.53
C SER A 510 -18.09 -38.61 -10.40
N TRP A 511 -18.25 -37.33 -10.19
CA TRP A 511 -17.64 -36.62 -9.06
C TRP A 511 -18.33 -36.95 -7.73
N ARG A 512 -17.59 -36.76 -6.66
CA ARG A 512 -18.06 -36.70 -5.26
C ARG A 512 -17.44 -35.49 -4.59
N THR A 513 -18.07 -34.99 -3.54
CA THR A 513 -17.48 -33.91 -2.74
C THR A 513 -17.04 -34.43 -1.37
N GLN A 514 -16.11 -33.74 -0.77
CA GLN A 514 -15.67 -33.98 0.60
C GLN A 514 -15.79 -32.66 1.37
N ILE A 515 -16.10 -32.75 2.65
CA ILE A 515 -16.11 -31.63 3.61
C ILE A 515 -15.03 -31.94 4.64
N ALA A 516 -14.15 -31.03 4.91
CA ALA A 516 -13.11 -31.14 5.93
C ALA A 516 -13.06 -29.90 6.80
N ALA A 517 -12.88 -30.10 8.10
CA ALA A 517 -12.49 -29.05 9.04
C ALA A 517 -11.05 -29.33 9.48
N VAL A 518 -10.17 -28.35 9.30
CA VAL A 518 -8.73 -28.47 9.57
C VAL A 518 -8.27 -27.30 10.42
N ASN A 519 -7.48 -27.61 11.43
CA ASN A 519 -6.93 -26.62 12.32
C ASN A 519 -5.39 -26.71 12.30
N PHE A 520 -4.71 -25.57 12.20
CA PHE A 520 -3.26 -25.45 12.26
C PHE A 520 -2.75 -25.07 13.66
N ALA A 521 -3.60 -25.17 14.67
CA ALA A 521 -3.28 -24.77 16.03
C ALA A 521 -2.02 -25.44 16.55
N GLN A 522 -1.17 -24.66 17.16
CA GLN A 522 0.10 -25.08 17.74
C GLN A 522 0.13 -24.70 19.22
N ALA A 523 0.95 -25.42 20.01
CA ALA A 523 1.31 -24.93 21.33
C ALA A 523 2.01 -23.55 21.18
N PRO A 524 1.81 -22.62 22.11
CA PRO A 524 2.39 -21.29 22.00
C PRO A 524 3.90 -21.33 21.77
N ALA A 525 4.39 -20.42 20.94
CA ALA A 525 5.81 -20.13 20.80
C ALA A 525 6.11 -18.88 21.63
N PRO A 526 6.57 -19.03 22.90
CA PRO A 526 6.72 -17.89 23.80
C PRO A 526 7.76 -16.92 23.29
N ASN A 527 7.46 -15.64 23.35
CA ASN A 527 8.40 -14.54 23.23
C ASN A 527 7.90 -13.36 24.08
N PHE A 528 8.81 -12.47 24.45
CA PHE A 528 8.45 -11.28 25.20
C PHE A 528 9.48 -10.17 25.04
N SER A 529 9.07 -8.94 25.31
CA SER A 529 9.92 -7.77 25.46
C SER A 529 9.74 -7.11 26.81
N ALA A 530 10.55 -6.09 27.08
CA ALA A 530 10.42 -5.25 28.25
C ALA A 530 10.62 -3.78 27.86
N ASN A 531 9.98 -2.87 28.57
CA ASN A 531 10.16 -1.43 28.35
C ASN A 531 11.61 -0.98 28.56
N ASN A 532 12.36 -1.62 29.46
CA ASN A 532 13.77 -1.36 29.70
C ASN A 532 14.47 -2.63 30.21
N VAL A 533 15.66 -2.91 29.69
CA VAL A 533 16.48 -4.06 30.10
C VAL A 533 17.72 -3.67 30.90
N ILE A 534 18.07 -2.37 30.93
CA ILE A 534 19.16 -1.81 31.73
C ILE A 534 18.58 -0.69 32.58
N ILE A 535 18.59 -0.85 33.89
CA ILE A 535 17.88 0.06 34.82
C ILE A 535 18.72 0.40 36.04
N PRO A 536 18.49 1.56 36.67
CA PRO A 536 18.96 1.82 38.05
C PRO A 536 18.37 0.85 39.07
N VAL A 537 19.14 0.55 40.11
CA VAL A 537 18.62 -0.23 41.26
C VAL A 537 17.46 0.52 41.91
N GLY A 538 16.34 -0.19 42.18
CA GLY A 538 15.12 0.36 42.77
C GLY A 538 14.11 0.85 41.75
N GLU A 539 14.33 0.59 40.46
CA GLU A 539 13.37 0.84 39.37
C GLU A 539 12.52 -0.37 39.07
N THR A 540 11.40 -0.13 38.41
CA THR A 540 10.46 -1.16 37.93
C THR A 540 10.57 -1.37 36.41
N VAL A 541 10.23 -2.59 36.01
CA VAL A 541 10.16 -3.00 34.58
C VAL A 541 8.75 -3.48 34.28
N ASP A 542 8.24 -3.12 33.10
CA ASP A 542 7.02 -3.64 32.51
C ASP A 542 7.39 -4.61 31.39
N PHE A 543 6.71 -5.77 31.36
CA PHE A 543 6.95 -6.82 30.38
C PHE A 543 5.74 -6.95 29.44
N PHE A 544 6.01 -7.30 28.19
CA PHE A 544 5.01 -7.44 27.13
C PHE A 544 5.12 -8.83 26.52
N ASP A 545 4.00 -9.55 26.45
CA ASP A 545 3.87 -10.82 25.78
C ASP A 545 3.88 -10.61 24.24
N GLU A 546 4.81 -11.29 23.58
CA GLU A 546 4.95 -11.35 22.13
C GLU A 546 4.85 -12.80 21.63
N SER A 547 4.24 -13.67 22.42
CA SER A 547 4.11 -15.08 22.11
C SER A 547 3.18 -15.30 20.91
N LEU A 548 3.58 -16.22 20.02
CA LEU A 548 2.75 -16.65 18.90
C LEU A 548 1.84 -17.83 19.30
N ASN A 549 0.93 -18.22 18.41
CA ASN A 549 0.02 -19.35 18.55
C ASN A 549 -0.91 -19.23 19.78
N LEU A 550 -1.36 -18.01 20.03
CA LEU A 550 -2.37 -17.59 21.00
C LEU A 550 -2.31 -18.29 22.35
N PRO A 551 -1.41 -17.86 23.19
CA PRO A 551 -1.48 -18.23 24.59
C PRO A 551 -2.78 -17.70 25.21
N THR A 552 -3.40 -18.53 26.02
CA THR A 552 -4.53 -18.19 26.88
C THR A 552 -4.12 -18.18 28.34
N GLU A 553 -2.91 -18.68 28.64
CA GLU A 553 -2.34 -18.79 29.98
C GLU A 553 -0.89 -18.32 29.95
N TRP A 554 -0.47 -17.58 30.99
CA TRP A 554 0.90 -17.08 31.16
C TRP A 554 1.39 -17.40 32.57
N GLU A 555 2.66 -17.80 32.68
CA GLU A 555 3.35 -17.97 33.93
C GLU A 555 4.75 -17.34 33.81
N TRP A 556 4.94 -16.20 34.45
CA TRP A 556 6.19 -15.46 34.46
C TRP A 556 6.99 -15.77 35.69
N SER A 557 8.32 -15.83 35.55
CA SER A 557 9.30 -15.92 36.64
C SER A 557 10.34 -14.81 36.45
N PHE A 558 10.52 -14.02 37.53
CA PHE A 558 11.44 -12.87 37.57
C PHE A 558 12.48 -13.09 38.65
N GLU A 559 13.69 -13.58 38.28
CA GLU A 559 14.79 -13.75 39.23
C GLU A 559 15.13 -12.40 39.87
N GLY A 560 15.24 -12.39 41.22
CA GLY A 560 15.69 -11.23 41.99
C GLY A 560 14.72 -10.03 42.05
N ALA A 561 13.51 -10.16 41.56
CA ALA A 561 12.51 -9.10 41.53
C ALA A 561 11.37 -9.30 42.53
N GLU A 562 10.53 -8.27 42.71
CA GLU A 562 9.32 -8.27 43.53
C GLU A 562 8.14 -7.62 42.74
N PRO A 563 7.04 -8.37 42.45
CA PRO A 563 6.85 -9.80 42.70
C PRO A 563 7.79 -10.68 41.88
N ALA A 564 8.11 -11.88 42.37
CA ALA A 564 8.99 -12.83 41.69
C ALA A 564 8.28 -13.63 40.58
N THR A 565 6.94 -13.57 40.50
CA THR A 565 6.12 -14.26 39.48
C THR A 565 4.88 -13.43 39.12
N SER A 566 4.32 -13.65 37.95
CA SER A 566 3.00 -13.12 37.54
C SER A 566 2.30 -14.11 36.64
N SER A 567 0.97 -14.03 36.56
CA SER A 567 0.13 -14.71 35.56
C SER A 567 -0.57 -13.74 34.64
N ASP A 568 -0.27 -12.45 34.72
CA ASP A 568 -0.81 -11.46 33.82
C ASP A 568 -0.16 -11.60 32.44
N ARG A 569 -0.91 -11.32 31.39
CA ARG A 569 -0.36 -11.31 30.02
C ARG A 569 0.82 -10.34 29.91
N ASN A 570 0.63 -9.14 30.42
CA ASN A 570 1.64 -8.06 30.40
C ASN A 570 1.89 -7.56 31.83
N PRO A 571 2.80 -8.18 32.58
CA PRO A 571 3.10 -7.77 33.95
C PRO A 571 3.73 -6.38 34.02
N THR A 572 3.25 -5.54 34.89
CA THR A 572 3.76 -4.18 35.12
C THR A 572 4.29 -3.96 36.52
N GLY A 573 5.24 -3.02 36.66
CA GLY A 573 5.75 -2.62 37.96
C GLY A 573 6.63 -3.66 38.65
N ILE A 574 7.30 -4.52 37.91
CA ILE A 574 8.22 -5.55 38.45
C ILE A 574 9.49 -4.87 38.97
N LEU A 575 9.68 -4.84 40.31
CA LEU A 575 10.70 -4.05 41.00
C LEU A 575 11.99 -4.83 41.22
N TYR A 576 13.13 -4.27 40.81
CA TYR A 576 14.46 -4.83 41.02
C TYR A 576 15.25 -3.99 42.06
N ASN A 577 15.42 -4.50 43.26
CA ASN A 577 16.03 -3.79 44.40
C ASN A 577 17.52 -4.10 44.67
N THR A 578 18.11 -4.97 43.88
CA THR A 578 19.52 -5.40 44.05
C THR A 578 20.31 -5.23 42.77
N GLU A 579 21.58 -4.89 42.88
CA GLU A 579 22.50 -4.83 41.74
C GLU A 579 22.79 -6.23 41.20
N GLY A 580 22.72 -6.41 39.86
CA GLY A 580 22.98 -7.67 39.19
C GLY A 580 22.45 -7.78 37.80
N SER A 581 22.57 -8.99 37.22
CA SER A 581 21.91 -9.36 36.00
C SER A 581 20.99 -10.54 36.27
N PHE A 582 19.75 -10.43 35.83
CA PHE A 582 18.64 -11.30 36.24
C PHE A 582 18.02 -11.99 35.04
N THR A 583 17.66 -13.24 35.24
CA THR A 583 16.97 -14.07 34.27
C THR A 583 15.47 -13.81 34.31
N VAL A 584 14.82 -13.81 33.15
CA VAL A 584 13.38 -13.77 33.04
C VAL A 584 12.90 -14.96 32.24
N GLU A 585 11.86 -15.62 32.74
CA GLU A 585 11.25 -16.77 32.10
C GLU A 585 9.76 -16.52 31.88
N LEU A 586 9.27 -16.92 30.70
CA LEU A 586 7.86 -16.95 30.36
C LEU A 586 7.47 -18.34 29.90
N THR A 587 6.49 -18.93 30.55
CA THR A 587 5.76 -20.10 30.08
C THR A 587 4.41 -19.59 29.55
N ALA A 588 4.14 -19.82 28.25
CA ALA A 588 2.88 -19.51 27.62
C ALA A 588 2.16 -20.81 27.25
N GLY A 589 0.86 -20.90 27.55
CA GLY A 589 0.03 -22.08 27.34
C GLY A 589 -1.25 -21.78 26.58
N ASN A 590 -1.72 -22.77 25.82
CA ASN A 590 -3.07 -22.82 25.26
C ASN A 590 -3.63 -24.26 25.40
N TYR A 591 -4.79 -24.56 24.82
CA TYR A 591 -5.42 -25.89 24.94
C TYR A 591 -4.63 -27.03 24.26
N ILE A 592 -3.66 -26.71 23.39
CA ILE A 592 -2.76 -27.70 22.74
C ILE A 592 -1.61 -28.08 23.65
N GLY A 593 -1.08 -27.11 24.41
CA GLY A 593 0.06 -27.34 25.30
C GLY A 593 0.70 -26.05 25.77
N SER A 594 1.87 -26.16 26.37
CA SER A 594 2.65 -25.01 26.83
C SER A 594 4.12 -25.16 26.47
N ASN A 595 4.76 -24.04 26.19
CA ASN A 595 6.20 -23.93 25.99
C ASN A 595 6.78 -22.81 26.87
N THR A 596 8.08 -22.85 27.06
CA THR A 596 8.79 -21.91 27.94
C THR A 596 9.96 -21.28 27.20
N ILE A 597 10.12 -19.97 27.33
CA ILE A 597 11.31 -19.23 26.93
C ILE A 597 12.02 -18.66 28.14
N THR A 598 13.34 -18.79 28.16
CA THR A 598 14.19 -18.21 29.21
C THR A 598 15.16 -17.24 28.56
N LYS A 599 15.16 -15.97 28.98
CA LYS A 599 16.16 -14.97 28.61
C LYS A 599 17.11 -14.74 29.78
N GLU A 600 18.31 -15.37 29.69
CA GLU A 600 19.34 -15.26 30.73
C GLU A 600 19.94 -13.85 30.75
N ALA A 601 20.20 -13.32 31.96
CA ALA A 601 20.78 -12.00 32.20
C ALA A 601 20.03 -10.88 31.42
N TYR A 602 18.72 -11.02 31.30
CA TYR A 602 17.89 -10.14 30.46
C TYR A 602 17.72 -8.75 31.07
N ILE A 603 17.53 -8.67 32.42
CA ILE A 603 17.47 -7.39 33.13
C ILE A 603 18.80 -7.16 33.84
N THR A 604 19.44 -6.04 33.59
CA THR A 604 20.66 -5.61 34.28
C THR A 604 20.40 -4.38 35.14
N THR A 605 20.70 -4.45 36.40
CA THR A 605 20.57 -3.33 37.33
C THR A 605 21.93 -2.88 37.85
N SER A 606 22.12 -1.59 37.99
CA SER A 606 23.37 -1.04 38.54
C SER A 606 23.12 0.29 39.27
N THR A 607 23.94 0.56 40.26
CA THR A 607 23.96 1.84 41.00
C THR A 607 24.73 2.94 40.25
N THR A 608 25.33 2.63 39.10
CA THR A 608 26.17 3.55 38.34
C THR A 608 25.63 3.91 36.94
N ILE A 609 24.51 3.30 36.53
CA ILE A 609 23.89 3.59 35.23
C ILE A 609 23.28 5.00 35.26
N LEU A 610 23.82 5.90 34.46
CA LEU A 610 23.28 7.24 34.24
C LEU A 610 22.35 7.25 33.00
N PRO A 611 21.51 8.29 32.83
CA PRO A 611 20.73 8.48 31.61
C PRO A 611 21.63 8.49 30.37
N ASP A 612 21.24 7.78 29.32
CA ASP A 612 21.84 7.92 27.99
C ASP A 612 20.97 8.92 27.19
N VAL A 613 21.46 10.18 27.18
CA VAL A 613 20.64 11.32 26.78
C VAL A 613 20.53 11.40 25.27
N GLY A 614 19.30 11.33 24.76
CA GLY A 614 18.92 11.52 23.37
C GLY A 614 17.74 12.46 23.23
N PHE A 615 17.66 13.18 22.14
CA PHE A 615 16.46 13.96 21.78
C PHE A 615 16.41 14.27 20.30
N GLN A 616 15.22 14.57 19.79
CA GLN A 616 14.98 15.04 18.44
C GLN A 616 14.15 16.33 18.43
N ILE A 617 14.12 17.01 17.31
CA ILE A 617 13.44 18.26 17.08
C ILE A 617 12.54 18.14 15.84
N SER A 618 11.40 18.83 15.81
CA SER A 618 10.45 18.77 14.70
C SER A 618 10.94 19.44 13.41
N ALA A 619 11.82 20.42 13.51
CA ALA A 619 12.46 21.09 12.37
C ALA A 619 13.83 21.63 12.80
N ILE A 620 14.77 21.77 11.86
CA ILE A 620 16.12 22.31 12.11
C ILE A 620 16.26 23.78 11.70
N GLU A 621 15.26 24.31 11.02
CA GLU A 621 15.17 25.72 10.61
C GLU A 621 13.71 26.17 10.60
N GLY A 622 13.47 27.46 10.65
CA GLY A 622 12.12 28.00 10.58
C GLY A 622 12.07 29.49 10.94
N CYS A 623 10.88 30.04 10.90
CA CYS A 623 10.64 31.41 11.33
C CYS A 623 10.76 31.52 12.86
N THR A 624 11.04 32.75 13.32
CA THR A 624 11.11 33.05 14.75
C THR A 624 9.76 32.81 15.47
N SER A 625 8.65 32.83 14.76
CA SER A 625 7.30 32.58 15.31
C SER A 625 6.86 31.11 15.26
N ASP A 626 7.63 30.25 14.65
CA ASP A 626 7.27 28.86 14.48
C ASP A 626 7.30 28.11 15.80
N THR A 627 6.35 27.18 15.92
CA THR A 627 6.24 26.29 17.07
C THR A 627 7.10 25.06 16.86
N ILE A 628 8.12 24.91 17.69
CA ILE A 628 9.07 23.80 17.59
C ILE A 628 8.88 22.84 18.75
N TYR A 629 8.76 21.55 18.39
CA TYR A 629 8.54 20.45 19.33
C TYR A 629 9.85 19.72 19.55
N PHE A 630 10.17 19.50 20.83
CA PHE A 630 11.27 18.64 21.25
C PHE A 630 10.71 17.32 21.76
N THR A 631 11.31 16.22 21.37
CA THR A 631 10.96 14.88 21.85
C THR A 631 12.15 14.26 22.53
N ASP A 632 11.99 13.90 23.78
CA ASP A 632 12.97 13.18 24.56
C ASP A 632 13.11 11.74 24.06
N LEU A 633 14.34 11.29 23.86
CA LEU A 633 14.73 9.93 23.46
C LEU A 633 15.75 9.34 24.45
N THR A 634 15.75 9.84 25.67
CA THR A 634 16.71 9.45 26.70
C THR A 634 16.40 8.07 27.25
N ASP A 635 17.36 7.18 27.18
CA ASP A 635 17.29 5.83 27.78
C ASP A 635 17.69 5.83 29.27
N ASN A 636 17.59 4.66 29.91
CA ASN A 636 17.94 4.40 31.31
C ASN A 636 17.08 5.17 32.34
N LEU A 637 15.78 5.29 32.06
CA LEU A 637 14.72 5.76 32.95
C LEU A 637 14.97 7.14 33.58
N PRO A 638 15.06 8.20 32.78
CA PRO A 638 15.10 9.55 33.29
C PRO A 638 13.80 9.88 34.06
N ARG A 639 13.92 10.65 35.13
CA ARG A 639 12.79 11.13 35.94
C ARG A 639 12.68 12.64 36.00
N GLN A 640 13.73 13.34 35.57
CA GLN A 640 13.76 14.79 35.52
C GLN A 640 14.53 15.22 34.26
N TRP A 641 14.08 16.28 33.66
CA TRP A 641 14.66 16.90 32.48
C TRP A 641 14.97 18.36 32.76
N ASN A 642 16.00 18.89 32.11
CA ASN A 642 16.28 20.30 32.10
C ASN A 642 16.87 20.71 30.75
N TRP A 643 16.08 21.48 30.02
CA TRP A 643 16.44 22.00 28.71
C TRP A 643 17.06 23.38 28.84
N SER A 644 18.14 23.64 28.12
CA SER A 644 18.75 24.95 28.00
C SER A 644 19.12 25.25 26.55
N PHE A 645 19.01 26.53 26.21
CA PHE A 645 19.19 27.03 24.86
C PHE A 645 20.25 28.14 24.87
N GLU A 646 21.13 28.16 23.85
CA GLU A 646 22.10 29.21 23.68
C GLU A 646 22.06 29.72 22.21
N PRO A 647 21.65 30.96 21.95
CA PRO A 647 21.20 32.01 22.92
C PRO A 647 19.93 31.60 23.69
N ASN A 648 19.73 32.15 24.87
CA ASN A 648 18.58 31.85 25.72
C ASN A 648 17.33 32.71 25.39
N THR A 649 17.19 33.10 24.15
CA THR A 649 16.06 33.91 23.64
C THR A 649 14.98 32.99 23.12
N VAL A 650 14.36 32.23 24.02
CA VAL A 650 13.28 31.30 23.70
C VAL A 650 12.10 31.45 24.68
N SER A 651 10.91 31.23 24.21
CA SER A 651 9.66 31.19 24.98
C SER A 651 9.06 29.79 24.94
N PHE A 652 8.80 29.23 26.12
CA PHE A 652 8.07 27.97 26.24
C PHE A 652 6.57 28.22 26.11
N ILE A 653 5.89 27.39 25.32
CA ILE A 653 4.45 27.47 25.04
C ILE A 653 3.75 26.14 25.32
N GLY A 654 2.42 26.07 25.15
CA GLY A 654 1.68 24.82 25.30
C GLY A 654 1.66 24.28 26.75
N ASN A 655 1.80 25.14 27.77
CA ASN A 655 1.96 24.75 29.18
C ASN A 655 3.21 23.90 29.46
N THR A 656 4.25 24.05 28.66
CA THR A 656 5.56 23.43 28.89
C THR A 656 6.56 24.46 29.46
N ASP A 657 7.65 23.94 30.02
CA ASP A 657 8.78 24.73 30.56
C ASP A 657 10.10 23.96 30.35
N ALA A 658 11.19 24.53 30.83
CA ALA A 658 12.51 23.90 30.72
C ALA A 658 12.65 22.55 31.43
N THR A 659 11.70 22.17 32.26
CA THR A 659 11.69 20.88 32.99
C THR A 659 10.71 19.85 32.42
N SER A 660 9.98 20.22 31.38
CA SER A 660 9.07 19.33 30.67
C SER A 660 9.86 18.25 29.92
N GLN A 661 9.36 17.00 29.89
CA GLN A 661 9.99 15.94 29.11
C GLN A 661 10.07 16.30 27.63
N ASN A 662 8.96 16.75 27.06
CA ASN A 662 8.82 17.14 25.67
C ASN A 662 8.39 18.61 25.59
N PRO A 663 9.32 19.57 25.67
CA PRO A 663 8.95 20.97 25.63
C PRO A 663 8.56 21.44 24.23
N VAL A 664 7.73 22.47 24.21
CA VAL A 664 7.31 23.18 23.02
C VAL A 664 7.78 24.61 23.15
N VAL A 665 8.57 25.07 22.17
CA VAL A 665 9.20 26.40 22.24
C VAL A 665 8.98 27.21 20.97
N VAL A 666 9.07 28.53 21.14
CA VAL A 666 9.21 29.51 20.09
C VAL A 666 10.55 30.24 20.29
N PHE A 667 11.29 30.45 19.23
CA PHE A 667 12.56 31.18 19.26
C PHE A 667 12.28 32.67 19.04
N ASP A 668 12.62 33.51 20.02
CA ASP A 668 12.23 34.93 20.06
C ASP A 668 13.17 35.84 19.26
N ALA A 669 14.28 35.33 18.78
CA ALA A 669 15.25 36.08 18.00
C ALA A 669 15.87 35.21 16.90
N PRO A 670 16.22 35.82 15.75
CA PRO A 670 16.87 35.09 14.68
C PRO A 670 18.32 34.70 15.05
N GLY A 671 18.75 33.53 14.57
CA GLY A 671 20.13 33.05 14.73
C GLY A 671 20.21 31.56 14.95
N LEU A 672 21.41 31.02 15.06
CA LEU A 672 21.68 29.64 15.33
C LEU A 672 21.59 29.35 16.83
N TYR A 673 20.86 28.31 17.18
CA TYR A 673 20.63 27.90 18.57
C TYR A 673 21.24 26.53 18.82
N SER A 674 22.09 26.49 19.86
CA SER A 674 22.53 25.24 20.46
C SER A 674 21.55 24.82 21.56
N VAL A 675 21.28 23.52 21.68
CA VAL A 675 20.33 22.98 22.66
C VAL A 675 20.99 21.92 23.51
N THR A 676 20.86 22.06 24.82
CA THR A 676 21.34 21.06 25.77
C THR A 676 20.18 20.47 26.56
N LEU A 677 20.07 19.15 26.55
CA LEU A 677 19.22 18.39 27.47
C LEU A 677 20.08 17.78 28.59
N THR A 678 19.68 18.01 29.82
CA THR A 678 20.18 17.30 30.99
C THR A 678 19.06 16.43 31.51
N ALA A 679 19.27 15.13 31.57
CA ALA A 679 18.32 14.17 32.13
C ALA A 679 18.91 13.54 33.40
N THR A 680 18.05 13.26 34.38
CA THR A 680 18.44 12.72 35.70
C THR A 680 17.61 11.48 36.03
N ASN A 681 18.26 10.40 36.39
CA ASN A 681 17.65 9.20 36.98
C ASN A 681 18.03 9.03 38.46
N LEU A 682 17.72 7.88 39.06
CA LEU A 682 18.07 7.61 40.47
C LEU A 682 19.57 7.62 40.77
N ASN A 683 20.41 7.37 39.79
CA ASN A 683 21.87 7.31 39.94
C ASN A 683 22.58 8.63 39.68
N GLY A 684 21.95 9.58 39.03
CA GLY A 684 22.56 10.87 38.72
C GLY A 684 22.10 11.46 37.37
N ALA A 685 22.83 12.45 36.90
CA ALA A 685 22.50 13.20 35.69
C ALA A 685 23.54 13.01 34.58
N SER A 686 23.08 13.05 33.36
CA SER A 686 23.87 13.17 32.10
C SER A 686 23.34 14.31 31.26
N SER A 687 24.17 14.83 30.34
CA SER A 687 23.79 15.91 29.46
C SER A 687 24.25 15.64 28.03
N LEU A 688 23.43 16.04 27.07
CA LEU A 688 23.76 16.07 25.65
C LEU A 688 23.54 17.48 25.10
N GLU A 689 24.56 18.03 24.48
CA GLU A 689 24.49 19.28 23.75
C GLU A 689 24.52 18.99 22.24
N LYS A 690 23.60 19.62 21.51
CA LYS A 690 23.62 19.69 20.05
C LYS A 690 23.87 21.14 19.66
N VAL A 691 25.07 21.39 19.14
CA VAL A 691 25.51 22.72 18.74
C VAL A 691 24.87 23.10 17.41
N ASP A 692 24.43 24.39 17.30
CA ASP A 692 23.81 24.95 16.10
C ASP A 692 22.68 24.07 15.52
N LEU A 693 21.82 23.60 16.40
CA LEU A 693 20.77 22.62 16.09
C LEU A 693 19.60 23.22 15.30
N PHE A 694 19.25 24.48 15.58
CA PHE A 694 18.11 25.16 14.96
C PHE A 694 18.50 26.54 14.46
N GLU A 695 18.13 26.86 13.21
CA GLU A 695 18.33 28.21 12.63
C GLU A 695 16.98 28.95 12.62
N ALA A 696 16.82 29.87 13.58
CA ALA A 696 15.63 30.71 13.68
C ALA A 696 15.72 31.92 12.76
N GLY A 697 14.59 32.32 12.16
CA GLY A 697 14.49 33.50 11.30
C GLY A 697 14.86 33.23 9.84
N GLY A 698 15.13 31.97 9.50
CA GLY A 698 15.38 31.49 8.16
C GLY A 698 16.82 31.54 7.69
N LEU A 699 17.03 30.93 6.51
CA LEU A 699 18.34 30.78 5.87
C LEU A 699 19.00 32.13 5.58
N VAL A 700 20.30 32.22 5.83
CA VAL A 700 21.07 33.44 5.53
C VAL A 700 21.46 33.41 4.04
N PRO A 701 21.19 34.48 3.24
CA PRO A 701 21.66 34.56 1.86
C PRO A 701 23.20 34.54 1.79
N TYR A 702 23.77 33.82 0.91
CA TYR A 702 23.60 33.44 -0.47
C TYR A 702 22.88 32.06 -0.64
N PHE A 703 21.66 32.09 -1.00
CA PHE A 703 20.88 30.90 -1.25
C PHE A 703 20.71 30.67 -2.76
N ILE A 704 20.85 29.44 -3.21
CA ILE A 704 20.52 29.00 -4.58
C ILE A 704 19.80 27.64 -4.48
N GLU A 705 18.60 27.56 -5.05
CA GLU A 705 17.87 26.31 -5.26
C GLU A 705 17.94 25.93 -6.73
N THR A 706 18.37 24.71 -7.00
CA THR A 706 18.51 24.13 -8.34
C THR A 706 17.67 22.88 -8.54
N PHE A 707 16.94 22.46 -7.52
CA PHE A 707 16.09 21.27 -7.46
C PHE A 707 16.77 19.93 -7.77
N GLU A 708 18.10 19.88 -7.94
CA GLU A 708 18.86 18.66 -8.23
C GLU A 708 18.79 17.60 -7.10
N ALA A 709 18.51 18.02 -5.87
CA ALA A 709 18.30 17.14 -4.72
C ALA A 709 16.81 16.92 -4.40
N GLY A 710 15.90 17.39 -5.26
CA GLY A 710 14.46 17.36 -5.05
C GLY A 710 13.96 18.45 -4.10
N LEU A 711 12.63 18.49 -3.89
CA LEU A 711 11.96 19.53 -3.06
C LEU A 711 12.30 19.47 -1.57
N PHE A 712 12.81 18.35 -1.07
CA PHE A 712 12.97 18.08 0.36
C PHE A 712 14.36 18.48 0.91
N GLN A 713 15.23 19.05 0.09
CA GLN A 713 16.51 19.55 0.60
C GLN A 713 16.33 20.80 1.48
N TYR A 714 15.33 21.61 1.18
CA TYR A 714 14.87 22.76 1.95
C TYR A 714 13.35 22.70 2.06
N ASP A 715 12.77 23.24 3.12
CA ASP A 715 11.34 23.14 3.44
C ASP A 715 10.43 23.93 2.47
N TRP A 716 10.42 23.55 1.19
CA TRP A 716 9.47 24.09 0.22
C TRP A 716 8.06 23.58 0.48
N VAL A 717 7.10 24.47 0.54
CA VAL A 717 5.69 24.16 0.79
C VAL A 717 4.87 24.38 -0.47
N ILE A 718 4.02 23.39 -0.81
CA ILE A 718 3.10 23.48 -1.95
C ILE A 718 1.68 23.68 -1.43
N GLU A 719 1.07 24.83 -1.75
CA GLU A 719 -0.37 25.07 -1.59
C GLU A 719 -1.08 24.74 -2.89
N LYS A 720 -1.84 23.66 -2.87
CA LYS A 720 -2.44 23.03 -4.05
C LYS A 720 -3.87 23.52 -4.26
N ALA A 721 -4.24 23.84 -5.51
CA ALA A 721 -5.63 24.01 -5.92
C ALA A 721 -6.41 22.67 -5.89
N ALA A 722 -7.73 22.74 -6.05
CA ALA A 722 -8.60 21.57 -5.94
C ALA A 722 -8.43 20.55 -7.08
N SER A 723 -7.97 20.98 -8.29
CA SER A 723 -7.88 20.11 -9.47
C SER A 723 -6.46 19.88 -9.96
N GLY A 724 -6.22 18.71 -10.55
CA GLY A 724 -4.98 18.34 -11.26
C GLY A 724 -3.73 18.19 -10.35
N MET A 725 -2.58 17.96 -10.99
CA MET A 725 -1.27 17.93 -10.33
C MET A 725 -0.78 19.35 -10.04
N SER A 726 -0.09 19.53 -8.93
CA SER A 726 0.52 20.81 -8.52
C SER A 726 1.99 20.84 -8.92
N TRP A 727 2.75 21.74 -8.29
CA TRP A 727 4.19 21.85 -8.49
C TRP A 727 4.91 20.54 -8.18
N GLN A 728 5.83 20.12 -9.06
CA GLN A 728 6.68 18.95 -8.86
C GLN A 728 8.00 19.10 -9.63
N VAL A 729 9.02 18.33 -9.24
CA VAL A 729 10.31 18.34 -9.92
C VAL A 729 10.23 17.46 -11.17
N TYR A 730 10.76 17.98 -12.27
CA TYR A 730 10.84 17.29 -13.56
C TYR A 730 12.29 17.23 -14.05
N GLU A 731 12.63 16.17 -14.76
CA GLU A 731 13.86 16.08 -15.55
C GLU A 731 13.66 16.85 -16.86
N ILE A 732 14.37 17.96 -17.04
CA ILE A 732 14.13 18.96 -18.07
C ILE A 732 15.45 19.45 -18.65
N GLY A 733 15.52 19.61 -19.99
CA GLY A 733 16.72 20.12 -20.67
C GLY A 733 16.88 21.64 -20.67
N GLY A 734 18.08 22.10 -20.97
CA GLY A 734 18.38 23.53 -21.22
C GLY A 734 18.71 24.37 -20.01
N THR A 735 18.65 23.86 -18.80
CA THR A 735 19.10 24.52 -17.58
C THR A 735 20.46 23.98 -17.11
N THR A 736 21.17 24.72 -16.27
CA THR A 736 22.47 24.34 -15.65
C THR A 736 22.63 25.02 -14.30
N PRO A 737 23.11 24.30 -13.25
CA PRO A 737 23.63 22.95 -13.25
C PRO A 737 22.51 21.88 -13.32
N GLY A 738 22.81 20.71 -13.85
CA GLY A 738 21.96 19.53 -13.86
C GLY A 738 20.85 19.54 -14.92
N ASP A 739 19.83 18.77 -14.67
CA ASP A 739 18.69 18.55 -15.59
C ASP A 739 17.34 18.49 -14.84
N GLN A 740 17.27 18.98 -13.59
CA GLN A 740 16.02 19.06 -12.84
C GLN A 740 15.53 20.49 -12.68
N ALA A 741 14.23 20.68 -12.75
CA ALA A 741 13.56 21.95 -12.48
C ALA A 741 12.20 21.71 -11.82
N ILE A 742 11.74 22.67 -11.02
CA ILE A 742 10.38 22.65 -10.51
C ILE A 742 9.42 23.13 -11.59
N GLY A 743 8.32 22.42 -11.80
CA GLY A 743 7.35 22.78 -12.83
C GLY A 743 5.92 22.47 -12.41
N ILE A 744 4.99 23.02 -13.18
CA ILE A 744 3.54 22.76 -13.03
C ILE A 744 2.90 22.64 -14.40
N GLU A 745 2.09 21.60 -14.59
CA GLU A 745 1.29 21.43 -15.79
C GLU A 745 0.01 22.27 -15.68
N LEU A 746 -0.09 23.34 -16.49
CA LEU A 746 -1.25 24.21 -16.51
C LEU A 746 -2.36 23.71 -17.45
N ARG A 747 -2.11 22.65 -18.22
CA ARG A 747 -3.04 22.12 -19.22
C ARG A 747 -4.38 21.68 -18.62
N ASP A 748 -4.36 21.18 -17.39
CA ASP A 748 -5.52 20.66 -16.67
C ASP A 748 -6.02 21.64 -15.59
N LYS A 749 -5.50 22.88 -15.59
CA LYS A 749 -5.90 23.95 -14.67
C LYS A 749 -6.93 24.86 -15.30
N PRO A 750 -8.22 24.81 -14.88
CA PRO A 750 -9.25 25.73 -15.36
C PRO A 750 -8.89 27.19 -15.07
N ALA A 751 -9.44 28.11 -15.87
CA ALA A 751 -9.21 29.54 -15.71
C ALA A 751 -9.54 30.01 -14.28
N GLY A 752 -8.54 30.60 -13.61
CA GLY A 752 -8.66 31.13 -12.26
C GLY A 752 -8.10 30.25 -11.16
N GLU A 753 -7.71 29.01 -11.43
CA GLU A 753 -7.05 28.17 -10.44
C GLU A 753 -5.63 28.66 -10.15
N ARG A 754 -5.24 28.54 -8.89
CA ARG A 754 -3.95 29.02 -8.38
C ARG A 754 -3.28 27.97 -7.53
N ASP A 755 -2.06 27.63 -7.88
CA ASP A 755 -1.16 26.78 -7.10
C ASP A 755 0.03 27.62 -6.67
N ARG A 756 0.46 27.44 -5.44
CA ARG A 756 1.53 28.24 -4.87
C ARG A 756 2.68 27.35 -4.38
N LEU A 757 3.88 27.70 -4.76
CA LEU A 757 5.14 27.15 -4.26
C LEU A 757 5.75 28.20 -3.32
N ILE A 758 5.91 27.86 -2.05
CA ILE A 758 6.40 28.75 -1.00
C ILE A 758 7.79 28.31 -0.56
N SER A 759 8.71 29.23 -0.53
CA SER A 759 10.10 28.99 -0.14
C SER A 759 10.25 28.72 1.37
N PRO A 760 11.36 28.12 1.82
CA PRO A 760 11.81 28.25 3.21
C PRO A 760 11.91 29.73 3.62
N ALA A 761 12.04 29.97 4.91
CA ALA A 761 12.26 31.34 5.40
C ALA A 761 13.69 31.81 5.10
N PHE A 762 13.87 33.14 4.90
CA PHE A 762 15.16 33.78 4.69
C PHE A 762 15.37 34.88 5.70
N ASN A 763 16.59 34.97 6.21
CA ASN A 763 17.00 36.01 7.12
C ASN A 763 17.73 37.14 6.34
N LEU A 764 17.00 38.21 6.04
CA LEU A 764 17.57 39.41 5.39
C LEU A 764 17.97 40.50 6.40
N SER A 765 17.90 40.25 7.71
CA SER A 765 18.08 41.25 8.76
C SER A 765 19.48 41.90 8.76
N GLY A 766 20.50 41.15 8.36
CA GLY A 766 21.90 41.63 8.28
C GLY A 766 22.30 42.30 6.96
N LEU A 767 21.38 42.36 5.98
CA LEU A 767 21.71 42.84 4.65
C LEU A 767 21.37 44.33 4.45
N SER A 768 22.16 45.02 3.64
CA SER A 768 21.88 46.39 3.19
C SER A 768 21.17 46.45 1.83
N SER A 769 21.23 45.35 1.07
CA SER A 769 20.52 45.17 -0.19
C SER A 769 20.30 43.67 -0.42
N ALA A 770 19.24 43.29 -1.16
CA ALA A 770 19.00 41.94 -1.55
C ALA A 770 18.28 41.87 -2.90
N SER A 771 18.48 40.78 -3.65
CA SER A 771 17.77 40.47 -4.89
C SER A 771 17.29 39.03 -4.90
N LEU A 772 16.18 38.81 -5.61
CA LEU A 772 15.71 37.49 -6.02
C LEU A 772 15.92 37.36 -7.53
N GLU A 773 16.59 36.32 -7.93
CA GLU A 773 16.76 35.91 -9.34
C GLU A 773 16.22 34.50 -9.52
N PHE A 774 15.61 34.23 -10.67
CA PHE A 774 15.17 32.93 -11.03
C PHE A 774 15.14 32.76 -12.55
N GLN A 775 15.35 31.55 -13.01
CA GLN A 775 15.19 31.17 -14.40
C GLN A 775 13.83 30.55 -14.58
N TYR A 776 13.18 30.77 -15.72
CA TYR A 776 11.91 30.14 -16.04
C TYR A 776 11.77 29.85 -17.53
N ALA A 777 10.93 28.87 -17.87
CA ALA A 777 10.60 28.52 -19.23
C ALA A 777 9.07 28.38 -19.37
N TYR A 778 8.51 29.06 -20.36
CA TYR A 778 7.08 29.03 -20.67
C TYR A 778 6.84 29.39 -22.13
N ALA A 779 5.87 28.70 -22.77
CA ALA A 779 5.34 29.04 -24.09
C ALA A 779 3.84 29.15 -24.04
N GLN A 780 3.25 30.21 -24.62
CA GLN A 780 1.81 30.31 -24.78
C GLN A 780 1.27 29.16 -25.67
N ARG A 781 0.20 28.50 -25.25
CA ARG A 781 -0.35 27.33 -25.97
C ARG A 781 -1.14 27.71 -27.22
N ASN A 782 -1.89 28.80 -27.15
CA ASN A 782 -2.63 29.43 -28.26
C ASN A 782 -2.97 30.86 -27.89
N ASP A 783 -3.47 31.65 -28.86
CA ASP A 783 -3.79 33.05 -28.73
C ASP A 783 -4.98 33.43 -27.81
N ARG A 784 -5.59 32.46 -27.14
CA ARG A 784 -6.78 32.64 -26.29
C ARG A 784 -6.56 32.26 -24.83
N LEU A 785 -5.50 31.52 -24.52
CA LEU A 785 -5.20 31.02 -23.18
C LEU A 785 -4.07 31.86 -22.59
N HIS A 786 -4.28 32.39 -21.37
CA HIS A 786 -3.40 33.40 -20.76
C HIS A 786 -3.03 32.97 -19.32
N ASP A 787 -2.10 32.02 -19.22
CA ASP A 787 -1.56 31.69 -17.91
C ASP A 787 -0.64 32.79 -17.39
N SER A 788 -0.42 32.83 -16.10
CA SER A 788 0.44 33.83 -15.47
C SER A 788 1.27 33.23 -14.35
N LEU A 789 2.44 33.83 -14.13
CA LEU A 789 3.28 33.65 -12.96
C LEU A 789 3.26 34.91 -12.12
N LEU A 790 2.95 34.76 -10.84
CA LEU A 790 2.94 35.81 -9.85
C LEU A 790 3.99 35.49 -8.78
N VAL A 791 4.83 36.47 -8.40
CA VAL A 791 5.77 36.27 -7.30
C VAL A 791 5.41 37.20 -6.17
N TYR A 792 5.36 36.66 -4.98
CA TYR A 792 5.04 37.38 -3.75
C TYR A 792 6.16 37.28 -2.73
N ILE A 793 6.23 38.24 -1.84
CA ILE A 793 7.11 38.27 -0.68
C ILE A 793 6.31 38.48 0.59
N SER A 794 6.67 37.80 1.64
CA SER A 794 6.21 38.01 3.02
C SER A 794 7.40 38.37 3.89
N SER A 795 7.20 39.21 4.90
CA SER A 795 8.18 39.51 5.96
C SER A 795 7.69 39.13 7.35
N ASP A 796 6.62 38.33 7.40
CA ASP A 796 5.93 37.85 8.60
C ASP A 796 5.60 36.35 8.50
N CYS A 797 6.58 35.57 7.99
CA CYS A 797 6.49 34.13 7.84
C CYS A 797 5.30 33.63 6.99
N GLY A 798 4.84 34.39 6.02
CA GLY A 798 3.73 34.00 5.14
C GLY A 798 2.35 34.42 5.63
N ASN A 799 2.22 35.14 6.75
CA ASN A 799 0.93 35.64 7.23
C ASN A 799 0.34 36.73 6.31
N THR A 800 1.17 37.58 5.75
CA THR A 800 0.76 38.58 4.77
C THR A 800 1.71 38.60 3.57
N TRP A 801 1.16 38.86 2.38
CA TRP A 801 1.91 38.77 1.13
C TRP A 801 1.83 40.06 0.32
N THR A 802 2.96 40.50 -0.18
CA THR A 802 3.10 41.64 -1.10
C THR A 802 3.57 41.13 -2.47
N ARG A 803 2.86 41.49 -3.53
CA ARG A 803 3.22 41.04 -4.89
C ARG A 803 4.43 41.80 -5.39
N LEU A 804 5.47 41.08 -5.83
CA LEU A 804 6.69 41.59 -6.43
C LEU A 804 6.65 41.59 -7.96
N PHE A 805 6.09 40.54 -8.55
CA PHE A 805 6.11 40.33 -9.99
C PHE A 805 4.76 39.80 -10.48
N SER A 806 4.45 40.11 -11.71
CA SER A 806 3.29 39.60 -12.43
C SER A 806 3.64 39.47 -13.90
N GLY A 807 3.84 38.23 -14.36
CA GLY A 807 4.09 37.91 -15.77
C GLY A 807 2.92 37.11 -16.34
N GLY A 808 2.41 37.51 -17.48
CA GLY A 808 1.38 36.82 -18.26
C GLY A 808 1.60 37.13 -19.74
N GLU A 809 1.43 36.12 -20.59
CA GLU A 809 1.68 36.24 -22.03
C GLU A 809 0.39 36.60 -22.77
N ASP A 810 0.46 37.60 -23.64
CA ASP A 810 -0.65 38.09 -24.48
C ASP A 810 -0.37 37.89 -25.99
N GLY A 811 0.66 37.11 -26.33
CA GLY A 811 1.11 36.88 -27.71
C GLY A 811 2.23 37.82 -28.16
N SER A 812 2.69 38.74 -27.27
CA SER A 812 3.74 39.71 -27.61
C SER A 812 5.16 39.25 -27.28
N GLY A 813 5.31 38.13 -26.56
CA GLY A 813 6.58 37.61 -26.05
C GLY A 813 7.10 38.41 -24.84
N ASN A 814 6.22 39.03 -24.06
CA ASN A 814 6.58 39.80 -22.89
C ASN A 814 6.73 38.99 -21.59
N PHE A 815 6.24 37.75 -21.62
CA PHE A 815 6.40 36.74 -20.56
C PHE A 815 6.88 35.40 -21.12
N ALA A 816 6.34 34.92 -22.22
CA ALA A 816 6.79 33.66 -22.83
C ALA A 816 8.27 33.74 -23.26
N THR A 817 8.98 32.65 -23.05
CA THR A 817 10.40 32.47 -23.40
C THR A 817 10.58 31.72 -24.73
N HIS A 818 9.50 31.19 -25.30
CA HIS A 818 9.45 30.48 -26.55
C HIS A 818 8.24 30.94 -27.37
N GLU A 819 8.34 30.85 -28.71
CA GLU A 819 7.21 31.11 -29.61
C GLU A 819 6.00 30.23 -29.29
N LEU A 820 4.80 30.67 -29.69
CA LEU A 820 3.54 29.93 -29.45
C LEU A 820 3.66 28.47 -29.87
N ALA A 821 3.39 27.56 -28.95
CA ALA A 821 3.51 26.11 -29.14
C ALA A 821 2.28 25.38 -28.58
N SER A 822 1.69 24.46 -29.34
CA SER A 822 0.56 23.64 -28.90
C SER A 822 0.91 22.68 -27.74
N SER A 823 2.19 22.36 -27.59
CA SER A 823 2.79 21.63 -26.47
C SER A 823 4.22 22.11 -26.31
N PHE A 824 4.65 22.33 -25.09
CA PHE A 824 5.96 22.89 -24.79
C PHE A 824 6.60 22.16 -23.61
N TRP A 825 7.85 21.72 -23.83
CA TRP A 825 8.77 21.19 -22.83
C TRP A 825 10.16 21.72 -23.19
N PRO A 826 10.85 22.44 -22.33
CA PRO A 826 12.16 22.98 -22.66
C PRO A 826 13.21 21.88 -22.81
N GLU A 827 14.00 21.96 -23.88
CA GLU A 827 15.06 21.00 -24.21
C GLU A 827 16.45 21.65 -24.30
N VAL A 828 16.48 22.94 -24.61
CA VAL A 828 17.74 23.70 -24.83
C VAL A 828 17.70 25.06 -24.11
N ALA A 829 18.87 25.67 -23.88
CA ALA A 829 19.01 26.94 -23.15
C ALA A 829 18.19 28.09 -23.77
N SER A 830 17.95 28.08 -25.08
CA SER A 830 17.12 29.07 -25.77
C SER A 830 15.62 28.95 -25.49
N ASP A 831 15.17 27.89 -24.83
CA ASP A 831 13.79 27.72 -24.39
C ASP A 831 13.51 28.41 -23.06
N TRP A 832 14.59 28.80 -22.38
CA TRP A 832 14.55 29.46 -21.09
C TRP A 832 14.75 30.97 -21.26
N CYS A 833 14.43 31.75 -20.23
CA CYS A 833 14.52 33.20 -20.20
C CYS A 833 15.97 33.72 -20.32
N MET A 834 16.99 32.88 -20.31
CA MET A 834 18.40 33.27 -20.39
C MET A 834 18.81 33.76 -21.79
N GLU A 835 18.36 33.07 -22.82
CA GLU A 835 18.71 33.37 -24.21
C GLU A 835 17.51 32.92 -25.11
N GLY A 836 17.26 33.55 -26.21
CA GLY A 836 16.27 33.10 -27.17
C GLY A 836 15.17 34.11 -27.48
N TRP A 837 13.98 33.59 -27.77
CA TRP A 837 12.82 34.40 -28.13
C TRP A 837 12.09 34.93 -26.91
N GLY A 838 11.58 36.15 -26.94
CA GLY A 838 10.63 36.67 -25.95
C GLY A 838 11.30 37.27 -24.69
N ALA A 839 10.73 36.93 -23.56
CA ALA A 839 11.11 37.54 -22.28
C ALA A 839 12.45 37.04 -21.75
N HIS A 840 13.12 37.92 -21.00
CA HIS A 840 14.36 37.60 -20.29
C HIS A 840 14.09 37.25 -18.83
N CYS A 841 15.06 36.59 -18.18
CA CYS A 841 15.00 36.25 -16.75
C CYS A 841 14.81 37.51 -15.88
N VAL A 842 14.14 37.36 -14.78
CA VAL A 842 13.72 38.44 -13.91
C VAL A 842 14.65 38.51 -12.72
N THR A 843 15.13 39.74 -12.41
CA THR A 843 15.80 40.08 -11.16
C THR A 843 14.89 41.05 -10.40
N LEU A 844 14.48 40.67 -9.20
CA LEU A 844 13.58 41.44 -8.34
C LEU A 844 14.38 42.04 -7.19
N ASP A 845 14.21 43.36 -6.97
CA ASP A 845 14.85 44.06 -5.86
C ASP A 845 14.09 43.78 -4.56
N LEU A 846 14.76 43.14 -3.61
CA LEU A 846 14.27 42.84 -2.26
C LEU A 846 14.80 43.83 -1.21
N THR A 847 15.45 44.93 -1.58
CA THR A 847 16.07 45.87 -0.65
C THR A 847 15.08 46.52 0.33
N ALA A 848 13.82 46.63 -0.05
CA ALA A 848 12.76 47.12 0.85
C ALA A 848 12.46 46.18 2.02
N TRP A 849 12.87 44.91 1.94
CA TRP A 849 12.65 43.85 2.97
C TRP A 849 13.94 43.49 3.72
N THR A 850 15.08 44.15 3.42
CA THR A 850 16.27 44.01 4.25
C THR A 850 16.02 44.59 5.66
N GLY A 851 16.64 43.99 6.66
CA GLY A 851 16.36 44.31 8.06
C GLY A 851 15.24 43.41 8.68
N HIS A 852 14.63 42.52 7.90
CA HIS A 852 13.65 41.49 8.37
C HIS A 852 14.30 40.11 8.36
N SER A 853 14.02 39.32 9.41
CA SER A 853 14.06 37.86 9.37
C SER A 853 12.68 37.32 8.90
N ASP A 854 12.55 36.03 8.79
CA ASP A 854 11.26 35.38 8.49
C ASP A 854 10.66 35.75 7.12
N VAL A 855 11.52 36.13 6.17
CA VAL A 855 11.12 36.51 4.82
C VAL A 855 10.84 35.23 4.01
N LYS A 856 9.67 35.13 3.40
CA LYS A 856 9.31 34.04 2.48
C LYS A 856 8.96 34.57 1.10
N ILE A 857 9.28 33.77 0.08
CA ILE A 857 8.92 34.05 -1.32
C ILE A 857 7.86 33.01 -1.74
N ALA A 858 6.86 33.42 -2.49
CA ALA A 858 5.90 32.51 -3.08
C ALA A 858 5.81 32.71 -4.60
N PHE A 859 5.90 31.64 -5.34
CA PHE A 859 5.63 31.57 -6.76
C PHE A 859 4.22 31.02 -6.94
N GLU A 860 3.30 31.82 -7.47
CA GLU A 860 1.90 31.46 -7.65
C GLU A 860 1.58 31.45 -9.15
N THR A 861 0.96 30.40 -9.62
CA THR A 861 0.43 30.36 -10.99
C THR A 861 -1.04 30.78 -11.03
N TYR A 862 -1.44 31.36 -12.15
CA TYR A 862 -2.83 31.52 -12.55
C TYR A 862 -3.03 30.67 -13.80
N GLY A 863 -3.77 29.55 -13.68
CA GLY A 863 -4.00 28.63 -14.79
C GLY A 863 -5.13 29.10 -15.71
N ASP A 864 -4.96 28.86 -17.01
CA ASP A 864 -5.98 29.04 -18.05
C ASP A 864 -5.82 27.97 -19.16
N LEU A 865 -5.60 26.69 -18.77
CA LEU A 865 -5.45 25.54 -19.65
C LEU A 865 -4.26 25.63 -20.63
N GLY A 866 -3.17 26.29 -20.23
CA GLY A 866 -2.01 26.57 -21.05
C GLY A 866 -1.00 25.43 -21.16
N ASN A 867 0.25 25.78 -21.38
CA ASN A 867 1.40 24.88 -21.38
C ASN A 867 2.02 24.79 -19.98
N PRO A 868 2.83 23.76 -19.70
CA PRO A 868 3.64 23.71 -18.48
C PRO A 868 4.52 24.96 -18.30
N LEU A 869 4.67 25.38 -17.04
CA LEU A 869 5.60 26.40 -16.60
C LEU A 869 6.68 25.75 -15.75
N PHE A 870 7.93 26.07 -16.01
CA PHE A 870 9.09 25.58 -15.26
C PHE A 870 9.87 26.71 -14.64
N ILE A 871 10.40 26.50 -13.45
CA ILE A 871 11.28 27.44 -12.73
C ILE A 871 12.51 26.68 -12.24
N ASP A 872 13.65 27.31 -12.31
CA ASP A 872 14.92 26.77 -11.84
C ASP A 872 15.86 27.88 -11.38
N ASN A 873 16.97 27.50 -10.73
CA ASN A 873 18.03 28.40 -10.32
C ASN A 873 17.50 29.62 -9.54
N ILE A 874 16.65 29.36 -8.53
CA ILE A 874 16.13 30.41 -7.65
C ILE A 874 17.24 30.84 -6.72
N ALA A 875 17.69 32.10 -6.86
CA ALA A 875 18.79 32.67 -6.07
C ALA A 875 18.35 33.89 -5.27
N ILE A 876 18.71 33.93 -4.00
CA ILE A 876 18.61 35.11 -3.17
C ILE A 876 20.04 35.56 -2.81
N SER A 877 20.42 36.77 -3.27
CA SER A 877 21.77 37.30 -3.13
C SER A 877 21.74 38.74 -2.64
N GLN A 878 22.88 39.19 -2.12
CA GLN A 878 23.07 40.59 -1.83
C GLN A 878 23.49 41.32 -3.11
N PHE A 879 22.87 42.46 -3.43
CA PHE A 879 23.41 43.37 -4.45
C PHE A 879 24.80 43.81 -3.99
N LEU A 880 25.82 43.33 -4.64
CA LEU A 880 27.10 43.96 -4.59
C LEU A 880 27.02 45.17 -5.53
N ASP A 881 27.02 46.40 -4.99
CA ASP A 881 27.12 47.63 -5.77
C ASP A 881 28.48 47.59 -6.49
N VAL A 882 28.50 47.07 -7.70
CA VAL A 882 29.69 46.97 -8.51
C VAL A 882 29.93 48.38 -9.05
N LYS A 883 30.72 49.20 -8.31
CA LYS A 883 31.34 50.37 -8.92
C LYS A 883 32.04 49.89 -10.20
N PRO A 884 31.88 50.57 -11.35
CA PRO A 884 32.57 50.21 -12.57
C PRO A 884 34.08 50.17 -12.29
N ILE A 885 34.64 48.97 -12.38
CA ILE A 885 36.08 48.74 -12.18
C ILE A 885 36.76 49.33 -13.40
N THR A 886 37.49 50.41 -13.20
CA THR A 886 38.55 50.83 -14.14
C THR A 886 39.58 49.68 -14.20
N GLU A 887 39.93 49.28 -15.42
CA GLU A 887 40.76 48.12 -15.75
C GLU A 887 42.07 48.05 -14.95
N ASN A 888 42.07 47.31 -13.83
CA ASN A 888 43.30 46.78 -13.22
C ASN A 888 42.90 45.39 -12.69
N THR A 889 43.08 44.38 -13.51
CA THR A 889 42.53 43.05 -13.29
C THR A 889 43.60 42.14 -12.71
N LEU A 890 43.25 41.47 -11.59
CA LEU A 890 43.91 40.23 -11.17
C LEU A 890 43.82 39.23 -12.31
N LYS A 891 44.96 38.78 -12.85
CA LYS A 891 44.99 37.80 -13.95
C LYS A 891 45.48 36.47 -13.45
N VAL A 892 44.73 35.44 -13.76
CA VAL A 892 45.07 34.04 -13.41
C VAL A 892 45.04 33.19 -14.67
N TYR A 893 46.18 32.51 -14.94
CA TYR A 893 46.23 31.63 -16.13
C TYR A 893 47.13 30.41 -15.91
N PRO A 894 46.89 29.28 -16.61
CA PRO A 894 45.77 29.07 -17.51
C PRO A 894 44.44 29.03 -16.75
N ASN A 895 43.37 29.46 -17.38
CA ASN A 895 42.01 29.31 -16.89
C ASN A 895 41.12 28.99 -18.11
N PRO A 896 40.59 27.75 -18.28
CA PRO A 896 40.68 26.65 -17.31
C PRO A 896 42.08 26.07 -17.10
N THR A 897 42.25 25.44 -15.92
CA THR A 897 43.56 24.87 -15.53
C THR A 897 43.49 23.36 -15.42
N GLY A 898 44.60 22.67 -15.73
CA GLY A 898 44.82 21.26 -15.41
C GLY A 898 46.03 21.04 -14.51
N GLY A 899 46.47 22.07 -13.78
CA GLY A 899 47.68 22.01 -12.95
C GLY A 899 48.13 23.36 -12.35
N THR A 900 49.37 23.75 -12.54
CA THR A 900 49.95 24.95 -12.00
C THR A 900 49.29 26.22 -12.51
N LEU A 901 48.95 27.17 -11.62
CA LEU A 901 48.38 28.47 -11.92
C LEU A 901 49.39 29.61 -11.72
N ASN A 902 49.40 30.56 -12.67
CA ASN A 902 50.15 31.83 -12.54
C ASN A 902 49.14 32.93 -12.16
N VAL A 903 49.34 33.58 -11.05
CA VAL A 903 48.54 34.70 -10.57
C VAL A 903 49.37 35.99 -10.77
N VAL A 904 48.93 36.83 -11.67
CA VAL A 904 49.60 38.15 -11.91
C VAL A 904 48.89 39.19 -11.07
N LEU A 905 49.65 39.81 -10.17
CA LEU A 905 49.24 40.86 -9.25
C LEU A 905 49.56 42.19 -9.90
N ASP A 906 48.65 42.75 -10.70
CA ASP A 906 48.83 44.03 -11.43
C ASP A 906 48.16 45.16 -10.63
N GLY A 907 48.90 46.21 -10.33
CA GLY A 907 48.37 47.38 -9.64
C GLY A 907 49.27 47.93 -8.55
N ASP A 908 48.94 49.10 -8.02
CA ASP A 908 49.66 49.78 -6.95
C ASP A 908 49.37 49.23 -5.53
N ALA A 909 48.67 48.11 -5.43
CA ALA A 909 48.32 47.52 -4.13
C ALA A 909 49.39 46.54 -3.67
N ASP A 910 49.93 46.75 -2.47
CA ASP A 910 50.86 45.82 -1.81
C ASP A 910 50.07 44.56 -1.34
N TYR A 911 49.87 43.59 -2.22
CA TYR A 911 49.24 42.33 -1.85
C TYR A 911 50.13 41.55 -0.89
N THR A 912 49.54 41.03 0.17
CA THR A 912 50.24 40.30 1.23
C THR A 912 49.96 38.80 1.19
N GLU A 913 48.87 38.41 0.56
CA GLU A 913 48.42 37.02 0.57
C GLU A 913 47.66 36.68 -0.71
N VAL A 914 47.83 35.42 -1.15
CA VAL A 914 47.00 34.77 -2.18
C VAL A 914 46.44 33.47 -1.65
N GLN A 915 45.13 33.27 -1.78
CA GLN A 915 44.42 32.09 -1.38
C GLN A 915 43.72 31.44 -2.61
N VAL A 916 43.59 30.11 -2.58
CA VAL A 916 42.66 29.35 -3.46
C VAL A 916 41.56 28.77 -2.62
N LEU A 917 40.34 29.09 -3.00
CA LEU A 917 39.14 28.61 -2.32
C LEU A 917 38.38 27.62 -3.23
N ASN A 918 37.75 26.59 -2.64
CA ASN A 918 36.80 25.75 -3.35
C ASN A 918 35.45 26.49 -3.53
N GLN A 919 34.52 25.88 -4.19
CA GLN A 919 33.18 26.44 -4.43
C GLN A 919 32.38 26.74 -3.15
N PHE A 920 32.76 26.12 -2.01
CA PHE A 920 32.15 26.33 -0.69
C PHE A 920 32.87 27.43 0.13
N GLY A 921 33.82 28.14 -0.45
CA GLY A 921 34.57 29.20 0.24
C GLY A 921 35.69 28.71 1.16
N GLN A 922 35.94 27.39 1.22
CA GLN A 922 37.03 26.84 2.05
C GLN A 922 38.38 27.06 1.41
N VAL A 923 39.34 27.49 2.18
CA VAL A 923 40.73 27.70 1.73
C VAL A 923 41.39 26.33 1.51
N ILE A 924 41.73 26.01 0.27
CA ILE A 924 42.47 24.82 -0.11
C ILE A 924 43.97 25.03 -0.32
N TYR A 925 44.35 26.25 -0.57
CA TYR A 925 45.77 26.68 -0.65
C TYR A 925 45.90 28.12 -0.23
N GLN A 926 47.01 28.45 0.43
CA GLN A 926 47.34 29.82 0.86
C GLN A 926 48.85 30.04 0.80
N THR A 927 49.23 31.20 0.32
CA THR A 927 50.65 31.62 0.30
C THR A 927 50.77 33.12 0.56
N ASN A 928 51.81 33.51 1.25
CA ASN A 928 52.16 34.93 1.44
C ASN A 928 52.87 35.46 0.22
N VAL A 929 52.58 36.72 -0.13
CA VAL A 929 53.24 37.47 -1.19
C VAL A 929 54.43 38.28 -0.57
N ASN A 930 55.63 37.95 -0.98
CA ASN A 930 56.77 38.65 -0.53
C ASN A 930 56.90 40.06 -1.23
N ASP A 931 57.35 41.05 -0.54
CA ASP A 931 57.52 42.42 -1.05
C ASP A 931 58.06 42.44 -2.49
N LYS A 932 57.25 42.99 -3.43
CA LYS A 932 57.57 43.26 -4.84
C LYS A 932 57.54 42.12 -5.83
N SER A 933 56.91 41.05 -5.56
CA SER A 933 56.61 40.06 -6.62
C SER A 933 55.33 40.44 -7.37
N ASN A 934 55.42 40.77 -8.66
CA ASN A 934 54.25 41.06 -9.52
C ASN A 934 53.53 39.74 -9.97
N ALA A 935 53.93 38.59 -9.47
CA ALA A 935 53.29 37.31 -9.80
C ALA A 935 53.55 36.25 -8.73
N VAL A 936 52.58 35.38 -8.50
CA VAL A 936 52.65 34.21 -7.64
C VAL A 936 52.36 32.96 -8.48
N ILE A 937 53.17 31.93 -8.31
CA ILE A 937 52.94 30.62 -8.93
C ILE A 937 52.31 29.73 -7.87
N ILE A 938 51.10 29.26 -8.12
CA ILE A 938 50.40 28.23 -7.33
C ILE A 938 50.75 26.89 -7.93
N PRO A 939 51.38 25.99 -7.15
CA PRO A 939 51.75 24.68 -7.67
C PRO A 939 50.49 23.88 -8.07
N ASP A 940 50.68 22.78 -8.82
CA ASP A 940 49.62 21.85 -9.09
C ASP A 940 49.07 21.28 -7.77
N LEU A 941 47.82 21.60 -7.48
CA LEU A 941 47.13 21.21 -6.26
C LEU A 941 46.32 19.87 -6.43
N GLY A 942 46.39 19.26 -7.64
CA GLY A 942 45.61 18.09 -7.96
C GLY A 942 44.10 18.33 -7.83
N LEU A 943 43.63 19.53 -8.23
CA LEU A 943 42.24 19.92 -8.12
C LEU A 943 41.36 19.00 -8.96
N SER A 944 40.25 18.53 -8.38
CA SER A 944 39.20 17.83 -9.16
C SER A 944 38.57 18.81 -10.16
N SER A 945 37.95 18.26 -11.22
CA SER A 945 37.17 19.08 -12.15
C SER A 945 36.14 19.91 -11.38
N GLY A 946 36.07 21.19 -11.64
CA GLY A 946 35.17 22.07 -10.90
C GLY A 946 35.58 23.53 -10.91
N MET A 947 34.89 24.31 -10.09
CA MET A 947 35.10 25.76 -9.95
C MET A 947 35.86 26.07 -8.67
N PHE A 948 36.84 26.99 -8.80
CA PHE A 948 37.67 27.48 -7.71
C PHE A 948 37.80 29.02 -7.80
N PHE A 949 38.14 29.63 -6.70
CA PHE A 949 38.38 31.08 -6.65
C PHE A 949 39.81 31.37 -6.18
N VAL A 950 40.51 32.19 -6.93
CA VAL A 950 41.79 32.74 -6.49
C VAL A 950 41.57 34.14 -5.92
N VAL A 951 41.90 34.32 -4.67
CA VAL A 951 41.71 35.58 -3.91
C VAL A 951 43.05 36.14 -3.56
N ALA A 952 43.31 37.37 -3.97
CA ALA A 952 44.48 38.17 -3.55
C ALA A 952 44.05 39.25 -2.55
N ARG A 953 44.77 39.38 -1.44
CA ARG A 953 44.43 40.28 -0.33
C ARG A 953 45.59 41.28 -0.09
N SER A 954 45.24 42.56 0.11
CA SER A 954 46.09 43.56 0.64
C SER A 954 45.45 44.26 1.86
N ALA A 955 46.12 45.21 2.49
CA ALA A 955 45.52 45.97 3.58
C ALA A 955 44.36 46.87 3.14
N SER A 956 44.22 47.14 1.84
CA SER A 956 43.26 48.10 1.27
C SER A 956 42.27 47.51 0.32
N GLU A 957 42.50 46.28 -0.20
CA GLU A 957 41.59 45.63 -1.16
C GLU A 957 41.70 44.12 -1.17
N ILE A 958 40.61 43.50 -1.60
CA ILE A 958 40.53 42.06 -1.89
C ILE A 958 40.09 41.92 -3.34
N ARG A 959 40.78 41.05 -4.11
CA ARG A 959 40.41 40.72 -5.48
C ARG A 959 40.24 39.24 -5.66
N THR A 960 39.24 38.85 -6.43
CA THR A 960 38.90 37.48 -6.67
C THR A 960 38.75 37.19 -8.16
N VAL A 961 39.27 36.05 -8.60
CA VAL A 961 39.14 35.57 -9.98
C VAL A 961 38.63 34.10 -9.92
N LYS A 962 37.58 33.83 -10.67
CA LYS A 962 37.06 32.45 -10.87
C LYS A 962 38.02 31.66 -11.78
N VAL A 963 38.36 30.45 -11.37
CA VAL A 963 39.20 29.50 -12.11
C VAL A 963 38.47 28.21 -12.29
N LEU A 964 38.45 27.68 -13.50
CA LEU A 964 37.93 26.38 -13.81
C LEU A 964 39.06 25.34 -13.86
N SER A 965 38.86 24.15 -13.30
CA SER A 965 39.75 23.00 -13.41
C SER A 965 39.04 21.86 -14.16
N TYR A 966 39.78 21.11 -15.03
CA TYR A 966 39.26 20.01 -15.82
C TYR A 966 40.02 18.70 -15.59
#